data_047254c385936f99269b5c36cd1b559b
#
_entry.id   047254c385936f99269b5c36cd1b559b
#
_cell.length_a   1.000
_cell.length_b   1.000
_cell.length_c   1.000
_cell.angle_alpha   90.00
_cell.angle_beta   90.00
_cell.angle_gamma   90.00
#
_symmetry.space_group_name_H-M   'P 1'
#
loop_
_entity.id
_entity.type
_entity.pdbx_description
1 polymer ?
#
loop_
_entity_poly.entity_id
_entity_poly.type
_entity_poly.pdbx_seq_one_letter_code
_entity_poly.pdbx_strand_id
1 'polypeptide(L)'
;MKPKLASWLLAISAAISTVPVHAGDWYRWRGPEQNGVSREKNLPDSWSPEGENLIWKNDIGGMSSPIVMNGKVYTISRSGEVAAGGESGETVKPGPMTQESYVCVDAATGKKLWQHAENMTQTDVPFHRIGWSNPVGDPATGRVYFFGCNCGFLCLDGADGHVIWQRQMTEEFGMISTFGGRTPSPAIDEDQVIIAGVSFGWGENARGQHRVFALNKATGELNWSAPTGGIPTDAPQNTPVISVINGERLVIFGGGDGGVHAFQTRTGKKVWSKFISKRGLNSSVIVDDSRVYAMFDLENIDNPTLGSVICLECSSGKPEVLWKHDGIEAGFPSGTIYDGKLYVEDNSAYVHCLDAKTGKTMWKKNCGRIGKGALVFADGKLIVTEANGRFTFLKPGEKKADILSKVEVPEKLGREYATYGTPAIANGHIFLQCANQTFCIGLKDAKVESDPIPAQAVEPTASTDTPAVVQVIPADRVTHPGDKTKFTARLFNVKGRFISESKADWSVGQLMMPAIPKPGQAPDPAAKPTPVGNLKGTIDADGNFTAAAGPHQGGAILAKVGELSGEARVRVMPALPWKFDFEQSPVDKPPLTWTGAGGKFAVTELDGNKCLVKQIDKPGAPLSKPPKALYARARTNYGSVDMHDYTVQADVRVTATIVADNVFQMPDAGVIDSRYVLELQGSTQTLNIHVWQYAMPDYTSKSIPFKWTGDKWYRLKLTVAQAGEKATLKGKAWPADQPEPDAWMIELEDINPNHHGNPGLWGFSNDHEIFYDNILVTPN
;
A
#
# COMPACT_ATOMS: atom_id res chain seq x y z
N MET A 1 23.96 59.57 25.22
CA MET A 1 22.82 58.70 25.60
C MET A 1 22.50 57.80 24.41
N LYS A 2 22.83 56.54 24.46
CA LYS A 2 22.47 55.53 23.47
C LYS A 2 21.39 54.62 24.07
N PRO A 3 20.27 54.32 23.42
CA PRO A 3 19.29 53.38 23.94
C PRO A 3 19.76 51.92 23.70
N LYS A 4 19.67 51.11 24.76
CA LYS A 4 19.89 49.66 24.69
C LYS A 4 18.65 49.03 24.10
N LEU A 5 18.80 48.35 22.97
CA LEU A 5 17.79 47.38 22.47
C LEU A 5 17.85 46.12 23.33
N ALA A 6 16.78 45.84 24.03
CA ALA A 6 16.56 44.55 24.69
C ALA A 6 15.99 43.55 23.69
N SER A 7 16.74 42.51 23.38
CA SER A 7 16.29 41.36 22.56
C SER A 7 15.38 40.47 23.42
N TRP A 8 14.12 40.43 23.09
CA TRP A 8 13.18 39.45 23.64
C TRP A 8 13.27 38.15 22.80
N LEU A 9 13.93 37.16 23.37
CA LEU A 9 13.83 35.77 22.88
C LEU A 9 12.45 35.24 23.31
N LEU A 10 11.52 35.15 22.36
CA LEU A 10 10.30 34.36 22.53
C LEU A 10 10.67 32.88 22.43
N ALA A 11 10.75 32.22 23.57
CA ALA A 11 10.70 30.75 23.63
C ALA A 11 9.26 30.31 23.32
N ILE A 12 9.00 29.88 22.11
CA ILE A 12 7.73 29.19 21.78
C ILE A 12 7.84 27.78 22.38
N SER A 13 7.36 27.64 23.61
CA SER A 13 7.00 26.34 24.17
C SER A 13 5.80 25.83 23.36
N ALA A 14 6.01 24.89 22.43
CA ALA A 14 4.95 24.12 21.83
C ALA A 14 4.30 23.28 22.94
N ALA A 15 3.30 23.86 23.61
CA ALA A 15 2.37 23.11 24.41
C ALA A 15 1.65 22.15 23.43
N ILE A 16 1.97 20.86 23.48
CA ILE A 16 1.16 19.81 22.89
C ILE A 16 -0.17 19.86 23.63
N SER A 17 -1.10 20.66 23.13
CA SER A 17 -2.49 20.59 23.56
C SER A 17 -3.00 19.24 23.07
N THR A 18 -3.10 18.29 24.00
CA THR A 18 -3.91 17.08 23.78
C THR A 18 -5.34 17.56 23.60
N VAL A 19 -5.75 17.75 22.35
CA VAL A 19 -7.18 17.90 22.04
C VAL A 19 -7.83 16.64 22.56
N PRO A 20 -8.80 16.73 23.47
CA PRO A 20 -9.50 15.56 23.93
C PRO A 20 -10.14 14.92 22.70
N VAL A 21 -9.73 13.70 22.36
CA VAL A 21 -10.46 12.87 21.42
C VAL A 21 -11.86 12.74 22.01
N HIS A 22 -12.83 13.32 21.31
CA HIS A 22 -14.22 13.20 21.75
C HIS A 22 -14.55 11.71 21.81
N ALA A 23 -15.13 11.27 22.91
CA ALA A 23 -15.63 9.91 23.08
C ALA A 23 -16.78 9.68 22.10
N GLY A 24 -16.49 9.47 20.84
CA GLY A 24 -17.49 9.39 19.77
C GLY A 24 -16.87 9.28 18.38
N ASP A 25 -15.62 9.64 18.20
CA ASP A 25 -14.96 9.52 16.90
C ASP A 25 -14.37 8.11 16.68
N TRP A 26 -14.63 7.52 15.51
CA TRP A 26 -14.04 6.27 15.04
C TRP A 26 -13.09 6.58 13.85
N TYR A 27 -12.08 7.41 14.10
CA TYR A 27 -11.26 8.06 13.08
C TYR A 27 -10.23 7.15 12.41
N ARG A 28 -10.16 5.87 12.78
CA ARG A 28 -9.29 4.85 12.17
C ARG A 28 -9.96 3.49 12.17
N TRP A 29 -9.48 2.60 11.31
CA TRP A 29 -9.96 1.23 11.28
C TRP A 29 -9.77 0.54 12.63
N ARG A 30 -10.81 -0.16 13.08
CA ARG A 30 -10.93 -0.81 14.39
C ARG A 30 -10.93 0.16 15.58
N GLY A 31 -11.28 1.43 15.34
CA GLY A 31 -11.52 2.44 16.35
C GLY A 31 -10.26 3.03 17.00
N PRO A 32 -10.45 3.95 17.93
CA PRO A 32 -9.35 4.68 18.57
C PRO A 32 -8.38 3.77 19.34
N GLU A 33 -8.83 2.65 19.87
CA GLU A 33 -8.01 1.65 20.57
C GLU A 33 -7.32 0.66 19.61
N GLN A 34 -7.60 0.68 18.30
CA GLN A 34 -7.03 -0.19 17.25
C GLN A 34 -7.28 -1.70 17.45
N ASN A 35 -8.23 -2.05 18.29
CA ASN A 35 -8.50 -3.44 18.70
C ASN A 35 -9.93 -3.91 18.38
N GLY A 36 -10.77 -3.05 17.74
CA GLY A 36 -12.15 -3.38 17.41
C GLY A 36 -13.14 -3.23 18.58
N VAL A 37 -12.73 -2.55 19.66
CA VAL A 37 -13.62 -2.28 20.80
C VAL A 37 -14.15 -0.86 20.72
N SER A 38 -15.48 -0.71 20.82
CA SER A 38 -16.15 0.55 21.08
C SER A 38 -16.61 0.62 22.53
N ARG A 39 -16.49 1.80 23.11
CA ARG A 39 -16.96 2.11 24.46
C ARG A 39 -18.39 2.65 24.49
N GLU A 40 -18.98 2.83 23.32
CA GLU A 40 -20.34 3.33 23.14
C GLU A 40 -21.40 2.38 23.70
N LYS A 41 -22.48 2.96 24.21
CA LYS A 41 -23.62 2.26 24.79
C LYS A 41 -24.92 2.60 24.09
N ASN A 42 -25.98 1.94 24.48
CA ASN A 42 -27.34 2.14 23.92
C ASN A 42 -27.38 1.88 22.41
N LEU A 43 -26.64 0.87 21.96
CA LEU A 43 -26.68 0.39 20.58
C LEU A 43 -27.79 -0.66 20.40
N PRO A 44 -28.46 -0.73 19.23
CA PRO A 44 -29.52 -1.69 18.98
C PRO A 44 -29.03 -3.14 19.02
N ASP A 45 -29.93 -4.05 19.40
CA ASP A 45 -29.71 -5.50 19.34
C ASP A 45 -30.16 -6.12 18.00
N SER A 46 -30.94 -5.36 17.23
CA SER A 46 -31.44 -5.71 15.89
C SER A 46 -31.60 -4.47 15.04
N TRP A 47 -31.71 -4.68 13.73
CA TRP A 47 -32.04 -3.63 12.77
C TRP A 47 -32.62 -4.25 11.50
N SER A 48 -33.20 -3.43 10.64
CA SER A 48 -33.65 -3.84 9.31
C SER A 48 -33.25 -2.79 8.26
N PRO A 49 -32.78 -3.21 7.09
CA PRO A 49 -32.52 -2.29 5.99
C PRO A 49 -33.79 -1.57 5.49
N GLU A 50 -34.96 -2.01 5.92
CA GLU A 50 -36.28 -1.46 5.54
C GLU A 50 -36.90 -0.57 6.64
N GLY A 51 -36.29 -0.40 7.82
CA GLY A 51 -36.76 0.61 8.74
C GLY A 51 -36.49 0.44 10.23
N GLU A 52 -36.46 -0.78 10.79
CA GLU A 52 -36.17 -0.95 12.22
C GLU A 52 -34.76 -0.47 12.56
N ASN A 53 -34.63 0.47 13.49
CA ASN A 53 -33.37 1.03 13.94
C ASN A 53 -32.48 1.56 12.81
N LEU A 54 -33.03 1.84 11.63
CA LEU A 54 -32.39 2.51 10.53
C LEU A 54 -32.55 4.02 10.68
N ILE A 55 -31.46 4.75 10.79
CA ILE A 55 -31.44 6.21 10.84
C ILE A 55 -31.46 6.76 9.42
N TRP A 56 -30.54 6.29 8.58
CA TRP A 56 -30.49 6.61 7.15
C TRP A 56 -29.76 5.51 6.36
N LYS A 57 -30.01 5.46 5.06
CA LYS A 57 -29.20 4.75 4.06
C LYS A 57 -28.97 5.63 2.85
N ASN A 58 -27.88 5.41 2.14
CA ASN A 58 -27.57 6.06 0.87
C ASN A 58 -26.98 5.08 -0.13
N ASP A 59 -26.89 5.47 -1.40
CA ASP A 59 -26.39 4.63 -2.50
C ASP A 59 -24.87 4.76 -2.72
N ILE A 60 -24.12 5.02 -1.64
CA ILE A 60 -22.66 5.05 -1.66
C ILE A 60 -22.16 3.70 -1.15
N GLY A 61 -21.79 2.84 -2.06
CA GLY A 61 -21.29 1.51 -1.77
C GLY A 61 -19.78 1.38 -1.91
N GLY A 62 -19.22 0.28 -1.37
CA GLY A 62 -17.80 -0.06 -1.47
C GLY A 62 -17.44 -1.25 -0.61
N MET A 63 -16.15 -1.57 -0.57
CA MET A 63 -15.60 -2.68 0.20
C MET A 63 -14.82 -2.22 1.45
N SER A 64 -14.74 -0.92 1.65
CA SER A 64 -14.01 -0.26 2.75
C SER A 64 -14.75 -0.37 4.07
N SER A 65 -14.01 -0.23 5.15
CA SER A 65 -14.60 0.11 6.46
C SER A 65 -14.68 1.63 6.58
N PRO A 66 -15.86 2.19 6.88
CA PRO A 66 -15.95 3.62 7.08
C PRO A 66 -15.22 4.06 8.36
N ILE A 67 -14.80 5.32 8.38
CA ILE A 67 -14.40 6.01 9.62
C ILE A 67 -15.33 7.17 9.88
N VAL A 68 -15.42 7.57 11.15
CA VAL A 68 -16.24 8.70 11.58
C VAL A 68 -15.37 9.69 12.34
N MET A 69 -15.40 10.94 11.91
CA MET A 69 -14.61 12.00 12.54
C MET A 69 -15.30 13.37 12.35
N ASN A 70 -15.41 14.12 13.42
CA ASN A 70 -15.98 15.48 13.38
C ASN A 70 -17.38 15.54 12.73
N GLY A 71 -18.26 14.58 13.03
CA GLY A 71 -19.63 14.53 12.50
C GLY A 71 -19.73 14.15 11.01
N LYS A 72 -18.67 13.61 10.43
CA LYS A 72 -18.62 13.15 9.05
C LYS A 72 -18.19 11.69 8.96
N VAL A 73 -18.70 10.98 7.96
CA VAL A 73 -18.29 9.62 7.61
C VAL A 73 -17.44 9.68 6.36
N TYR A 74 -16.28 9.06 6.40
CA TYR A 74 -15.37 8.95 5.26
C TYR A 74 -15.22 7.50 4.86
N THR A 75 -15.29 7.24 3.57
CA THR A 75 -15.20 5.89 3.04
C THR A 75 -14.60 5.88 1.63
N ILE A 76 -14.24 4.68 1.17
CA ILE A 76 -13.80 4.46 -0.21
C ILE A 76 -14.92 3.76 -0.95
N SER A 77 -15.26 4.28 -2.10
CA SER A 77 -16.28 3.79 -3.01
C SER A 77 -15.67 3.54 -4.40
N ARG A 78 -16.48 3.11 -5.30
CA ARG A 78 -16.12 2.98 -6.71
C ARG A 78 -17.14 3.75 -7.56
N SER A 79 -16.70 4.33 -8.65
CA SER A 79 -17.56 4.88 -9.70
C SER A 79 -17.48 4.01 -10.95
N GLY A 80 -18.56 3.97 -11.70
CA GLY A 80 -18.74 3.12 -12.87
C GLY A 80 -20.00 2.26 -12.72
N GLU A 81 -20.72 2.05 -13.79
CA GLU A 81 -21.88 1.16 -13.78
C GLU A 81 -21.44 -0.29 -13.98
N VAL A 82 -21.79 -1.15 -13.04
CA VAL A 82 -21.74 -2.60 -13.23
C VAL A 82 -23.04 -3.03 -13.86
N ALA A 83 -22.98 -3.54 -15.07
CA ALA A 83 -24.12 -4.32 -15.59
C ALA A 83 -24.25 -5.59 -14.73
N ALA A 84 -25.46 -5.84 -14.25
CA ALA A 84 -25.76 -7.00 -13.40
C ALA A 84 -25.32 -8.29 -14.08
N GLY A 85 -24.43 -9.05 -13.40
CA GLY A 85 -24.00 -10.34 -13.86
C GLY A 85 -22.63 -10.77 -13.35
N GLY A 86 -22.52 -11.97 -12.91
CA GLY A 86 -21.42 -12.53 -12.15
C GLY A 86 -20.14 -12.85 -12.91
N GLU A 87 -19.19 -13.49 -12.23
CA GLU A 87 -17.79 -13.82 -12.62
C GLU A 87 -17.59 -14.60 -13.95
N SER A 88 -18.64 -14.90 -14.65
CA SER A 88 -18.57 -15.62 -15.94
C SER A 88 -19.57 -15.07 -16.95
N GLY A 89 -19.11 -14.18 -17.80
CA GLY A 89 -19.76 -13.90 -19.07
C GLY A 89 -20.69 -12.71 -19.17
N GLU A 90 -20.55 -11.69 -18.34
CA GLU A 90 -21.35 -10.49 -18.45
C GLU A 90 -20.66 -9.40 -19.26
N THR A 91 -21.37 -8.92 -20.24
CA THR A 91 -20.99 -7.75 -21.02
C THR A 91 -21.20 -6.50 -20.17
N VAL A 92 -20.12 -5.92 -19.69
CA VAL A 92 -20.13 -4.57 -19.13
C VAL A 92 -20.35 -3.60 -20.28
N LYS A 93 -21.31 -2.70 -20.12
CA LYS A 93 -21.44 -1.60 -21.06
C LYS A 93 -20.23 -0.68 -20.88
N PRO A 94 -19.60 -0.20 -21.98
CA PRO A 94 -18.59 0.84 -21.87
C PRO A 94 -19.17 2.02 -21.10
N GLY A 95 -18.63 2.25 -19.93
CA GLY A 95 -18.94 3.40 -19.07
C GLY A 95 -17.73 4.32 -18.97
N PRO A 96 -17.84 5.46 -18.28
CA PRO A 96 -16.69 6.27 -17.95
C PRO A 96 -15.64 5.40 -17.22
N MET A 97 -14.36 5.80 -17.35
CA MET A 97 -13.23 5.07 -16.75
C MET A 97 -13.57 4.66 -15.31
N THR A 98 -13.29 3.41 -14.98
CA THR A 98 -13.48 2.94 -13.62
C THR A 98 -12.55 3.71 -12.68
N GLN A 99 -13.15 4.33 -11.68
CA GLN A 99 -12.44 5.13 -10.69
C GLN A 99 -12.64 4.57 -9.29
N GLU A 100 -11.64 4.73 -8.46
CA GLU A 100 -11.78 4.66 -7.01
C GLU A 100 -12.17 6.03 -6.49
N SER A 101 -13.17 6.08 -5.62
CA SER A 101 -13.74 7.34 -5.13
C SER A 101 -13.62 7.43 -3.62
N TYR A 102 -13.06 8.52 -3.15
CA TYR A 102 -12.97 8.88 -1.74
C TYR A 102 -14.12 9.81 -1.41
N VAL A 103 -14.96 9.38 -0.48
CA VAL A 103 -16.27 9.99 -0.26
C VAL A 103 -16.43 10.42 1.18
N CYS A 104 -17.00 11.61 1.36
CA CYS A 104 -17.43 12.14 2.65
C CYS A 104 -18.94 12.33 2.65
N VAL A 105 -19.60 11.84 3.70
CA VAL A 105 -21.01 12.10 3.95
C VAL A 105 -21.22 12.70 5.33
N ASP A 106 -22.27 13.45 5.50
CA ASP A 106 -22.73 13.95 6.80
C ASP A 106 -23.21 12.76 7.65
N ALA A 107 -22.68 12.63 8.86
CA ALA A 107 -22.95 11.46 9.71
C ALA A 107 -24.40 11.40 10.22
N ALA A 108 -25.06 12.55 10.37
CA ALA A 108 -26.44 12.60 10.87
C ALA A 108 -27.48 12.31 9.78
N THR A 109 -27.18 12.69 8.53
CA THR A 109 -28.17 12.66 7.44
C THR A 109 -27.85 11.69 6.31
N GLY A 110 -26.60 11.20 6.20
CA GLY A 110 -26.12 10.39 5.09
C GLY A 110 -25.96 11.14 3.78
N LYS A 111 -26.12 12.48 3.78
CA LYS A 111 -25.97 13.29 2.58
C LYS A 111 -24.50 13.37 2.17
N LYS A 112 -24.21 13.11 0.88
CA LYS A 112 -22.87 13.30 0.33
C LYS A 112 -22.47 14.79 0.41
N LEU A 113 -21.33 15.06 1.04
CA LEU A 113 -20.74 16.37 1.19
C LEU A 113 -19.76 16.66 0.05
N TRP A 114 -18.85 15.71 -0.21
CA TRP A 114 -17.89 15.78 -1.30
C TRP A 114 -17.45 14.38 -1.76
N GLN A 115 -16.81 14.32 -2.90
CA GLN A 115 -16.21 13.16 -3.49
C GLN A 115 -14.96 13.57 -4.30
N HIS A 116 -13.87 12.87 -4.09
CA HIS A 116 -12.66 12.91 -4.91
C HIS A 116 -12.50 11.56 -5.61
N ALA A 117 -12.12 11.53 -6.87
CA ALA A 117 -12.03 10.30 -7.65
C ALA A 117 -10.66 10.18 -8.33
N GLU A 118 -10.08 8.98 -8.30
CA GLU A 118 -8.81 8.64 -8.93
C GLU A 118 -9.00 7.53 -9.97
N ASN A 119 -8.34 7.68 -11.11
CA ASN A 119 -8.37 6.68 -12.18
C ASN A 119 -7.68 5.40 -11.74
N MET A 120 -8.27 4.26 -12.11
CA MET A 120 -7.67 2.96 -11.89
C MET A 120 -6.59 2.70 -12.94
N THR A 121 -5.35 2.67 -12.49
CA THR A 121 -4.18 2.49 -13.37
C THR A 121 -3.20 1.48 -12.77
N GLN A 122 -2.46 0.78 -13.61
CA GLN A 122 -1.30 -0.03 -13.22
C GLN A 122 -1.54 -1.05 -12.09
N THR A 123 -2.77 -1.56 -11.96
CA THR A 123 -3.15 -2.53 -10.95
C THR A 123 -3.71 -3.80 -11.58
N ASP A 124 -3.79 -4.88 -10.81
CA ASP A 124 -4.44 -6.13 -11.19
C ASP A 124 -5.75 -6.39 -10.42
N VAL A 125 -6.27 -5.33 -9.84
CA VAL A 125 -7.50 -5.36 -9.04
C VAL A 125 -8.72 -5.61 -9.94
N PRO A 126 -9.52 -6.64 -9.72
CA PRO A 126 -10.79 -6.77 -10.41
C PRO A 126 -11.78 -5.71 -9.90
N PHE A 127 -12.67 -5.25 -10.78
CA PHE A 127 -13.61 -4.15 -10.51
C PHE A 127 -14.37 -4.30 -9.18
N HIS A 128 -14.85 -5.49 -8.87
CA HIS A 128 -15.61 -5.74 -7.64
C HIS A 128 -14.78 -5.64 -6.35
N ARG A 129 -13.46 -5.46 -6.46
CA ARG A 129 -12.55 -5.32 -5.31
C ARG A 129 -11.94 -3.92 -5.19
N ILE A 130 -12.37 -2.96 -5.99
CA ILE A 130 -11.98 -1.56 -5.81
C ILE A 130 -12.52 -1.03 -4.49
N GLY A 131 -11.76 -0.20 -3.79
CA GLY A 131 -12.16 0.39 -2.52
C GLY A 131 -11.98 -0.53 -1.32
N TRP A 132 -10.97 -1.38 -1.32
CA TRP A 132 -10.73 -2.33 -0.22
C TRP A 132 -10.05 -1.74 1.00
N SER A 133 -9.13 -0.78 0.81
CA SER A 133 -8.41 -0.11 1.90
C SER A 133 -9.36 0.72 2.77
N ASN A 134 -8.95 0.97 4.00
CA ASN A 134 -9.71 1.81 4.92
C ASN A 134 -9.03 3.18 5.07
N PRO A 135 -9.77 4.27 5.13
CA PRO A 135 -9.21 5.59 5.42
C PRO A 135 -8.73 5.69 6.87
N VAL A 136 -7.88 6.69 7.14
CA VAL A 136 -7.55 7.12 8.49
C VAL A 136 -7.68 8.64 8.59
N GLY A 137 -8.32 9.13 9.66
CA GLY A 137 -8.50 10.54 9.94
C GLY A 137 -7.52 11.06 10.99
N ASP A 138 -7.22 12.34 10.92
CA ASP A 138 -6.48 13.06 11.95
C ASP A 138 -7.41 14.07 12.63
N PRO A 139 -7.97 13.75 13.81
CA PRO A 139 -8.88 14.67 14.51
C PRO A 139 -8.26 16.03 14.84
N ALA A 140 -6.93 16.09 14.99
CA ALA A 140 -6.25 17.34 15.33
C ALA A 140 -6.20 18.34 14.17
N THR A 141 -6.17 17.84 12.93
CA THR A 141 -6.05 18.70 11.73
C THR A 141 -7.29 18.66 10.84
N GLY A 142 -8.20 17.70 11.06
CA GLY A 142 -9.35 17.45 10.19
C GLY A 142 -9.00 16.79 8.86
N ARG A 143 -7.76 16.40 8.64
CA ARG A 143 -7.29 15.74 7.41
C ARG A 143 -7.66 14.26 7.37
N VAL A 144 -7.83 13.74 6.17
CA VAL A 144 -8.11 12.32 5.94
C VAL A 144 -7.13 11.75 4.93
N TYR A 145 -6.60 10.56 5.20
CA TYR A 145 -5.61 9.89 4.39
C TYR A 145 -6.21 8.64 3.77
N PHE A 146 -6.01 8.48 2.47
CA PHE A 146 -6.53 7.38 1.69
C PHE A 146 -5.40 6.69 0.93
N PHE A 147 -5.43 5.38 0.90
CA PHE A 147 -4.51 4.57 0.10
C PHE A 147 -5.31 3.72 -0.89
N GLY A 148 -5.19 4.05 -2.16
CA GLY A 148 -5.98 3.43 -3.22
C GLY A 148 -5.40 2.14 -3.78
N CYS A 149 -6.22 1.41 -4.53
CA CYS A 149 -5.86 0.15 -5.18
C CYS A 149 -4.74 0.30 -6.22
N ASN A 150 -4.58 1.47 -6.81
CA ASN A 150 -3.48 1.81 -7.71
C ASN A 150 -2.19 2.22 -6.97
N CYS A 151 -2.15 2.03 -5.64
CA CYS A 151 -1.11 2.54 -4.75
C CYS A 151 -0.95 4.07 -4.74
N GLY A 152 -1.98 4.82 -5.12
CA GLY A 152 -2.10 6.25 -4.86
C GLY A 152 -2.30 6.50 -3.36
N PHE A 153 -1.48 7.36 -2.77
CA PHE A 153 -1.58 7.74 -1.37
C PHE A 153 -1.88 9.23 -1.28
N LEU A 154 -3.04 9.58 -0.74
CA LEU A 154 -3.58 10.93 -0.73
C LEU A 154 -3.83 11.43 0.69
N CYS A 155 -3.58 12.70 0.89
CA CYS A 155 -4.07 13.48 2.02
C CYS A 155 -5.09 14.49 1.49
N LEU A 156 -6.32 14.38 1.96
CA LEU A 156 -7.40 15.30 1.60
C LEU A 156 -7.80 16.15 2.80
N ASP A 157 -8.24 17.37 2.54
CA ASP A 157 -8.95 18.14 3.55
C ASP A 157 -10.31 17.49 3.84
N GLY A 158 -10.57 17.17 5.09
CA GLY A 158 -11.81 16.50 5.48
C GLY A 158 -13.06 17.38 5.36
N ALA A 159 -12.90 18.70 5.19
CA ALA A 159 -14.01 19.61 5.07
C ALA A 159 -14.63 19.59 3.67
N ASP A 160 -13.81 19.63 2.62
CA ASP A 160 -14.21 19.83 1.24
C ASP A 160 -13.61 18.84 0.23
N GLY A 161 -12.66 18.00 0.65
CA GLY A 161 -12.06 16.95 -0.16
C GLY A 161 -10.96 17.40 -1.13
N HIS A 162 -10.46 18.66 -1.04
CA HIS A 162 -9.34 19.07 -1.88
C HIS A 162 -8.06 18.32 -1.50
N VAL A 163 -7.22 18.02 -2.51
CA VAL A 163 -5.95 17.31 -2.33
C VAL A 163 -4.92 18.25 -1.71
N ILE A 164 -4.42 17.89 -0.51
CA ILE A 164 -3.32 18.59 0.16
C ILE A 164 -1.98 18.10 -0.38
N TRP A 165 -1.85 16.77 -0.51
CA TRP A 165 -0.73 16.13 -1.19
C TRP A 165 -1.12 14.75 -1.70
N GLN A 166 -0.40 14.29 -2.70
CA GLN A 166 -0.55 12.98 -3.33
C GLN A 166 0.81 12.36 -3.60
N ARG A 167 0.93 11.04 -3.42
CA ARG A 167 2.09 10.24 -3.77
C ARG A 167 1.65 9.01 -4.57
N GLN A 168 2.46 8.62 -5.53
CA GLN A 168 2.22 7.38 -6.29
C GLN A 168 3.26 6.33 -5.90
N MET A 169 2.90 5.49 -4.93
CA MET A 169 3.84 4.57 -4.30
C MET A 169 4.37 3.49 -5.26
N THR A 170 3.62 3.14 -6.31
CA THR A 170 4.10 2.23 -7.37
C THR A 170 5.23 2.87 -8.17
N GLU A 171 5.04 4.08 -8.64
CA GLU A 171 5.99 4.77 -9.51
C GLU A 171 7.22 5.24 -8.75
N GLU A 172 7.04 5.74 -7.54
CA GLU A 172 8.10 6.34 -6.74
C GLU A 172 8.94 5.31 -5.98
N PHE A 173 8.30 4.28 -5.43
CA PHE A 173 8.93 3.30 -4.53
C PHE A 173 8.78 1.85 -4.98
N GLY A 174 8.20 1.61 -6.17
CA GLY A 174 7.99 0.26 -6.69
C GLY A 174 7.05 -0.58 -5.83
N MET A 175 6.13 0.04 -5.09
CA MET A 175 5.12 -0.69 -4.32
C MET A 175 4.16 -1.37 -5.28
N ILE A 176 3.79 -2.60 -4.96
CA ILE A 176 2.81 -3.36 -5.74
C ILE A 176 1.48 -3.41 -4.99
N SER A 177 0.39 -3.25 -5.73
CA SER A 177 -0.93 -3.62 -5.20
C SER A 177 -0.95 -5.11 -4.93
N THR A 178 -1.72 -5.54 -3.93
CA THR A 178 -1.78 -6.95 -3.59
C THR A 178 -2.50 -7.74 -4.66
N PHE A 179 -2.26 -9.04 -4.71
CA PHE A 179 -3.01 -9.95 -5.57
C PHE A 179 -4.53 -9.82 -5.30
N GLY A 180 -5.28 -9.49 -6.34
CA GLY A 180 -6.72 -9.33 -6.26
C GLY A 180 -7.21 -8.07 -5.53
N GLY A 181 -6.38 -7.02 -5.43
CA GLY A 181 -6.84 -5.70 -5.02
C GLY A 181 -6.91 -5.40 -3.56
N ARG A 182 -6.40 -6.27 -2.75
CA ARG A 182 -6.35 -6.07 -1.32
C ARG A 182 -5.21 -5.12 -1.00
N THR A 183 -5.50 -3.89 -0.67
CA THR A 183 -4.52 -2.88 -0.31
C THR A 183 -4.42 -2.72 1.20
N PRO A 184 -3.21 -2.50 1.75
CA PRO A 184 -3.06 -2.19 3.16
C PRO A 184 -3.74 -0.86 3.51
N SER A 185 -4.14 -0.71 4.76
CA SER A 185 -4.71 0.54 5.26
C SER A 185 -3.65 1.34 6.01
N PRO A 186 -3.66 2.68 5.92
CA PRO A 186 -2.71 3.51 6.64
C PRO A 186 -3.01 3.60 8.13
N ALA A 187 -1.97 3.83 8.92
CA ALA A 187 -2.04 4.18 10.33
C ALA A 187 -1.46 5.58 10.54
N ILE A 188 -2.03 6.32 11.50
CA ILE A 188 -1.53 7.66 11.86
C ILE A 188 -0.82 7.60 13.20
N ASP A 189 0.32 8.28 13.29
CA ASP A 189 1.10 8.42 14.51
C ASP A 189 1.83 9.77 14.57
N GLU A 190 1.53 10.58 15.57
CA GLU A 190 2.13 11.91 15.78
C GLU A 190 2.11 12.78 14.50
N ASP A 191 3.27 13.08 13.92
CA ASP A 191 3.44 13.86 12.69
C ASP A 191 3.53 12.99 11.41
N GLN A 192 3.22 11.70 11.51
CA GLN A 192 3.40 10.74 10.43
C GLN A 192 2.12 9.99 10.07
N VAL A 193 2.06 9.58 8.82
CA VAL A 193 1.15 8.56 8.34
C VAL A 193 1.98 7.38 7.82
N ILE A 194 1.63 6.17 8.27
CA ILE A 194 2.44 4.96 8.10
C ILE A 194 1.68 3.93 7.29
N ILE A 195 2.36 3.33 6.32
CA ILE A 195 1.82 2.24 5.51
C ILE A 195 2.87 1.15 5.33
N ALA A 196 2.44 -0.10 5.21
CA ALA A 196 3.34 -1.22 4.95
C ALA A 196 2.91 -1.96 3.67
N GLY A 197 3.86 -2.35 2.83
CA GLY A 197 3.57 -3.06 1.58
C GLY A 197 4.80 -3.66 0.94
N VAL A 198 4.61 -4.58 -0.01
CA VAL A 198 5.71 -5.15 -0.78
C VAL A 198 6.15 -4.16 -1.84
N SER A 199 7.44 -3.86 -1.88
CA SER A 199 8.00 -2.90 -2.82
C SER A 199 9.30 -3.37 -3.44
N PHE A 200 9.54 -2.92 -4.68
CA PHE A 200 10.74 -3.10 -5.50
C PHE A 200 11.27 -1.71 -5.84
N GLY A 201 11.86 -1.03 -4.87
CA GLY A 201 12.36 0.33 -5.02
C GLY A 201 13.54 0.44 -5.99
N TRP A 202 14.35 1.44 -5.80
CA TRP A 202 15.56 1.68 -6.57
C TRP A 202 16.80 1.56 -5.66
N GLY A 203 17.98 1.48 -6.24
CA GLY A 203 19.23 1.37 -5.49
C GLY A 203 19.22 0.16 -4.54
N GLU A 204 19.62 0.35 -3.29
CA GLU A 204 19.66 -0.71 -2.26
C GLU A 204 18.25 -1.25 -1.90
N ASN A 205 17.20 -0.49 -2.20
CA ASN A 205 15.81 -0.92 -2.02
C ASN A 205 15.21 -1.64 -3.25
N ALA A 206 16.00 -1.89 -4.30
CA ALA A 206 15.51 -2.55 -5.52
C ALA A 206 15.06 -3.99 -5.30
N ARG A 207 15.65 -4.70 -4.34
CA ARG A 207 15.21 -6.07 -4.00
C ARG A 207 13.79 -6.03 -3.42
N GLY A 208 12.91 -6.89 -3.95
CA GLY A 208 11.54 -7.04 -3.45
C GLY A 208 11.53 -7.45 -1.98
N GLN A 209 10.95 -6.61 -1.15
CA GLN A 209 10.77 -6.85 0.29
C GLN A 209 9.47 -6.20 0.77
N HIS A 210 8.92 -6.75 1.83
CA HIS A 210 7.89 -6.03 2.57
C HIS A 210 8.58 -4.90 3.34
N ARG A 211 8.10 -3.67 3.14
CA ARG A 211 8.65 -2.46 3.78
C ARG A 211 7.55 -1.68 4.46
N VAL A 212 7.92 -1.02 5.53
CA VAL A 212 7.12 0.02 6.14
C VAL A 212 7.65 1.38 5.69
N PHE A 213 6.73 2.30 5.40
CA PHE A 213 6.98 3.66 4.97
C PHE A 213 6.28 4.61 5.93
N ALA A 214 7.00 5.59 6.44
CA ALA A 214 6.43 6.67 7.25
C ALA A 214 6.61 7.99 6.50
N LEU A 215 5.50 8.61 6.17
CA LEU A 215 5.46 9.89 5.48
C LEU A 215 5.06 10.99 6.47
N ASN A 216 5.61 12.17 6.31
CA ASN A 216 5.15 13.34 7.02
C ASN A 216 3.67 13.61 6.68
N LYS A 217 2.80 13.61 7.67
CA LYS A 217 1.36 13.74 7.45
C LYS A 217 0.93 15.09 6.87
N ALA A 218 1.78 16.12 7.00
CA ALA A 218 1.49 17.45 6.48
C ALA A 218 1.93 17.64 5.02
N THR A 219 3.05 17.02 4.60
CA THR A 219 3.69 17.27 3.31
C THR A 219 3.73 16.05 2.38
N GLY A 220 3.49 14.84 2.89
CA GLY A 220 3.64 13.60 2.12
C GLY A 220 5.10 13.21 1.84
N GLU A 221 6.09 13.94 2.36
CA GLU A 221 7.51 13.59 2.22
C GLU A 221 7.85 12.35 3.05
N LEU A 222 8.74 11.53 2.53
CA LEU A 222 9.18 10.32 3.22
C LEU A 222 10.12 10.69 4.39
N ASN A 223 9.72 10.35 5.61
CA ASN A 223 10.59 10.47 6.79
C ASN A 223 11.56 9.29 6.88
N TRP A 224 11.07 8.08 6.62
CA TRP A 224 11.88 6.87 6.58
C TRP A 224 11.14 5.70 5.89
N SER A 225 11.91 4.74 5.41
CA SER A 225 11.40 3.43 5.02
C SER A 225 12.32 2.32 5.53
N ALA A 226 11.76 1.19 5.93
CA ALA A 226 12.54 0.08 6.47
C ALA A 226 12.00 -1.28 6.01
N PRO A 227 12.89 -2.22 5.60
CA PRO A 227 12.51 -3.55 5.17
C PRO A 227 12.33 -4.51 6.36
N THR A 228 11.39 -5.47 6.22
CA THR A 228 11.26 -6.57 7.19
C THR A 228 12.46 -7.51 7.19
N GLY A 229 13.18 -7.58 6.07
CA GLY A 229 14.40 -8.38 5.90
C GLY A 229 14.15 -9.79 5.38
N GLY A 230 12.94 -10.31 5.49
CA GLY A 230 12.54 -11.60 4.92
C GLY A 230 12.13 -11.47 3.44
N ILE A 231 12.04 -12.62 2.76
CA ILE A 231 11.54 -12.70 1.39
C ILE A 231 10.01 -12.74 1.44
N PRO A 232 9.31 -11.78 0.82
CA PRO A 232 7.86 -11.82 0.82
C PRO A 232 7.36 -12.99 -0.02
N THR A 233 6.49 -13.78 0.57
CA THR A 233 5.78 -14.88 -0.09
C THR A 233 4.36 -14.48 -0.48
N ASP A 234 3.91 -13.34 0.05
CA ASP A 234 2.62 -12.72 -0.25
C ASP A 234 2.71 -11.19 -0.09
N ALA A 235 1.70 -10.47 -0.58
CA ALA A 235 1.53 -9.04 -0.36
C ALA A 235 0.36 -8.81 0.61
N PRO A 236 0.62 -8.74 1.92
CA PRO A 236 -0.42 -8.64 2.93
C PRO A 236 -1.19 -7.32 2.90
N GLN A 237 -2.42 -7.39 3.35
CA GLN A 237 -3.37 -6.28 3.39
C GLN A 237 -3.62 -5.74 4.80
N ASN A 238 -2.86 -6.21 5.80
CA ASN A 238 -3.09 -5.81 7.17
C ASN A 238 -2.79 -4.32 7.43
N THR A 239 -3.44 -3.78 8.45
CA THR A 239 -3.20 -2.42 8.94
C THR A 239 -2.16 -2.47 10.05
N PRO A 240 -1.11 -1.66 10.02
CA PRO A 240 -0.17 -1.53 11.12
C PRO A 240 -0.83 -1.01 12.39
N VAL A 241 -0.40 -1.53 13.54
CA VAL A 241 -0.88 -1.12 14.87
C VAL A 241 0.22 -0.36 15.59
N ILE A 242 -0.13 0.77 16.20
CA ILE A 242 0.78 1.61 16.97
C ILE A 242 0.58 1.31 18.45
N SER A 243 1.67 0.99 19.16
CA SER A 243 1.62 0.74 20.58
C SER A 243 2.94 1.08 21.27
N VAL A 244 2.90 1.25 22.60
CA VAL A 244 4.12 1.39 23.42
C VAL A 244 4.35 0.08 24.15
N ILE A 245 5.44 -0.61 23.81
CA ILE A 245 5.88 -1.83 24.50
C ILE A 245 7.29 -1.61 25.04
N ASN A 246 7.54 -2.00 26.26
CA ASN A 246 8.85 -1.84 26.91
C ASN A 246 9.37 -0.39 26.87
N GLY A 247 8.46 0.58 26.93
CA GLY A 247 8.79 2.00 26.88
C GLY A 247 9.30 2.51 25.53
N GLU A 248 9.07 1.77 24.46
CA GLU A 248 9.32 2.17 23.08
C GLU A 248 8.02 2.26 22.29
N ARG A 249 7.87 3.33 21.52
CA ARG A 249 6.72 3.54 20.63
C ARG A 249 6.96 2.82 19.30
N LEU A 250 6.14 1.81 19.02
CA LEU A 250 6.36 0.84 17.97
C LEU A 250 5.20 0.83 16.97
N VAL A 251 5.53 0.61 15.71
CA VAL A 251 4.60 0.14 14.68
C VAL A 251 4.77 -1.36 14.53
N ILE A 252 3.67 -2.13 14.69
CA ILE A 252 3.66 -3.58 14.74
C ILE A 252 2.71 -4.11 13.67
N PHE A 253 3.16 -5.04 12.84
CA PHE A 253 2.35 -5.60 11.74
C PHE A 253 2.81 -6.99 11.32
N GLY A 254 1.93 -7.70 10.60
CA GLY A 254 2.24 -8.96 9.95
C GLY A 254 2.94 -8.74 8.60
N GLY A 255 4.06 -9.39 8.38
CA GLY A 255 4.84 -9.26 7.15
C GLY A 255 4.43 -10.22 6.05
N GLY A 256 4.71 -9.85 4.80
CA GLY A 256 4.61 -10.74 3.63
C GLY A 256 5.57 -11.92 3.65
N ASP A 257 6.53 -11.90 4.55
CA ASP A 257 7.52 -12.95 4.81
C ASP A 257 7.12 -13.92 5.93
N GLY A 258 5.89 -13.81 6.46
CA GLY A 258 5.37 -14.68 7.51
C GLY A 258 5.83 -14.33 8.92
N GLY A 259 6.50 -13.19 9.09
CA GLY A 259 6.93 -12.66 10.38
C GLY A 259 5.95 -11.64 10.95
N VAL A 260 5.91 -11.51 12.27
CA VAL A 260 5.43 -10.33 12.97
C VAL A 260 6.63 -9.44 13.26
N HIS A 261 6.52 -8.15 12.91
CA HIS A 261 7.63 -7.22 12.99
C HIS A 261 7.26 -5.99 13.81
N ALA A 262 8.23 -5.43 14.53
CA ALA A 262 8.10 -4.18 15.25
C ALA A 262 9.25 -3.24 14.91
N PHE A 263 8.90 -2.00 14.59
CA PHE A 263 9.82 -0.91 14.29
C PHE A 263 9.52 0.29 15.18
N GLN A 264 10.54 1.07 15.51
CA GLN A 264 10.33 2.39 16.13
C GLN A 264 9.57 3.29 15.16
N THR A 265 8.47 3.88 15.60
CA THR A 265 7.59 4.67 14.70
C THR A 265 8.31 5.87 14.09
N ARG A 266 9.21 6.55 14.81
CA ARG A 266 9.84 7.78 14.36
C ARG A 266 11.11 7.57 13.54
N THR A 267 11.84 6.46 13.75
CA THR A 267 13.15 6.22 13.12
C THR A 267 13.15 5.11 12.08
N GLY A 268 12.14 4.23 12.10
CA GLY A 268 12.13 3.02 11.28
C GLY A 268 13.13 1.95 11.71
N LYS A 269 13.81 2.13 12.86
CA LYS A 269 14.71 1.11 13.39
C LYS A 269 13.93 -0.12 13.79
N LYS A 270 14.29 -1.27 13.21
CA LYS A 270 13.69 -2.53 13.57
C LYS A 270 14.10 -2.94 15.00
N VAL A 271 13.10 -3.19 15.84
CA VAL A 271 13.31 -3.61 17.24
C VAL A 271 13.34 -5.12 17.35
N TRP A 272 12.35 -5.78 16.75
CA TRP A 272 12.31 -7.24 16.71
C TRP A 272 11.50 -7.78 15.53
N SER A 273 11.70 -9.06 15.25
CA SER A 273 10.92 -9.87 14.32
C SER A 273 10.71 -11.26 14.89
N LYS A 274 9.52 -11.84 14.67
CA LYS A 274 9.20 -13.22 14.98
C LYS A 274 8.53 -13.89 13.80
N PHE A 275 9.21 -14.80 13.14
CA PHE A 275 8.62 -15.59 12.07
C PHE A 275 7.71 -16.66 12.69
N ILE A 276 6.47 -16.70 12.25
CA ILE A 276 5.42 -17.57 12.78
C ILE A 276 4.72 -18.38 11.70
N SER A 277 4.93 -18.04 10.44
CA SER A 277 4.31 -18.69 9.30
C SER A 277 5.26 -18.76 8.10
N LYS A 278 5.04 -19.72 7.21
CA LYS A 278 5.75 -19.86 5.93
C LYS A 278 5.22 -18.90 4.85
N ARG A 279 4.04 -18.31 5.05
CA ARG A 279 3.42 -17.36 4.11
C ARG A 279 3.11 -16.06 4.81
N GLY A 280 2.79 -15.04 4.03
CA GLY A 280 2.45 -13.72 4.52
C GLY A 280 1.22 -13.70 5.44
N LEU A 281 1.18 -12.75 6.36
CA LEU A 281 0.11 -12.59 7.34
C LEU A 281 -0.84 -11.50 6.87
N ASN A 282 -2.07 -11.88 6.50
CA ASN A 282 -3.08 -10.95 5.97
C ASN A 282 -3.90 -10.27 7.06
N SER A 283 -4.17 -10.95 8.18
CA SER A 283 -4.88 -10.37 9.32
C SER A 283 -4.00 -9.39 10.10
N SER A 284 -4.61 -8.30 10.58
CA SER A 284 -3.91 -7.35 11.45
C SER A 284 -3.72 -7.94 12.84
N VAL A 285 -2.61 -7.62 13.45
CA VAL A 285 -2.31 -8.02 14.81
C VAL A 285 -3.21 -7.27 15.81
N ILE A 286 -3.33 -7.84 17.02
CA ILE A 286 -3.92 -7.17 18.16
C ILE A 286 -2.81 -6.99 19.19
N VAL A 287 -2.74 -5.81 19.78
CA VAL A 287 -1.81 -5.53 20.89
C VAL A 287 -2.60 -5.27 22.16
N ASP A 288 -2.25 -5.98 23.22
CA ASP A 288 -2.82 -5.84 24.56
C ASP A 288 -1.65 -5.81 25.54
N ASP A 289 -1.33 -4.65 26.07
CA ASP A 289 -0.12 -4.36 26.86
C ASP A 289 1.16 -4.80 26.13
N SER A 290 1.87 -5.77 26.67
CA SER A 290 3.09 -6.37 26.07
C SER A 290 2.83 -7.55 25.14
N ARG A 291 1.57 -7.97 25.00
CA ARG A 291 1.20 -9.14 24.20
C ARG A 291 0.76 -8.77 22.82
N VAL A 292 1.23 -9.53 21.85
CA VAL A 292 0.83 -9.39 20.44
C VAL A 292 0.18 -10.69 19.98
N TYR A 293 -1.08 -10.59 19.55
CA TYR A 293 -1.83 -11.71 19.01
C TYR A 293 -1.83 -11.61 17.49
N ALA A 294 -1.40 -12.67 16.83
CA ALA A 294 -1.35 -12.80 15.38
C ALA A 294 -2.13 -14.04 14.93
N MET A 295 -2.70 -13.99 13.74
CA MET A 295 -3.52 -15.07 13.20
C MET A 295 -3.32 -15.21 11.70
N PHE A 296 -3.57 -16.42 11.18
CA PHE A 296 -3.47 -16.75 9.78
C PHE A 296 -4.38 -17.94 9.41
N ASP A 297 -4.60 -18.14 8.13
CA ASP A 297 -5.57 -19.12 7.61
C ASP A 297 -4.97 -20.32 6.88
N LEU A 298 -5.81 -20.96 6.07
CA LEU A 298 -5.48 -22.14 5.29
C LEU A 298 -4.39 -21.93 4.23
N GLU A 299 -4.16 -20.69 3.79
CA GLU A 299 -3.09 -20.40 2.85
C GLU A 299 -1.71 -20.57 3.50
N ASN A 300 -1.66 -20.53 4.81
CA ASN A 300 -0.47 -20.78 5.61
C ASN A 300 -0.37 -22.27 5.97
N ILE A 301 0.14 -23.06 5.06
CA ILE A 301 0.25 -24.53 5.14
C ILE A 301 1.36 -25.01 6.09
N ASP A 302 1.40 -24.46 7.28
CA ASP A 302 2.45 -24.75 8.28
C ASP A 302 2.22 -26.06 9.05
N ASN A 303 0.95 -26.46 9.14
CA ASN A 303 0.54 -27.70 9.83
C ASN A 303 -0.69 -28.33 9.15
N PRO A 304 -0.99 -29.60 9.46
CA PRO A 304 -2.13 -30.32 8.85
C PRO A 304 -3.51 -29.75 9.24
N THR A 305 -3.60 -29.00 10.34
CA THR A 305 -4.88 -28.45 10.84
C THR A 305 -5.19 -27.07 10.28
N LEU A 306 -4.43 -26.54 9.38
CA LEU A 306 -4.59 -25.25 8.73
C LEU A 306 -5.04 -24.10 9.65
N GLY A 307 -4.44 -22.95 9.51
CA GLY A 307 -4.76 -21.77 10.32
C GLY A 307 -4.29 -21.87 11.79
N SER A 308 -3.95 -20.75 12.36
CA SER A 308 -3.54 -20.68 13.77
C SER A 308 -3.76 -19.28 14.35
N VAL A 309 -3.94 -19.22 15.65
CA VAL A 309 -3.87 -18.01 16.47
C VAL A 309 -2.70 -18.16 17.44
N ILE A 310 -1.85 -17.14 17.52
CA ILE A 310 -0.60 -17.15 18.28
C ILE A 310 -0.54 -15.94 19.20
N CYS A 311 -0.14 -16.13 20.45
CA CYS A 311 0.18 -15.05 21.38
C CYS A 311 1.69 -14.95 21.57
N LEU A 312 2.22 -13.76 21.36
CA LEU A 312 3.63 -13.42 21.62
C LEU A 312 3.72 -12.54 22.85
N GLU A 313 4.64 -12.84 23.78
CA GLU A 313 5.05 -11.94 24.85
C GLU A 313 6.26 -11.11 24.40
N CYS A 314 6.16 -9.80 24.48
CA CYS A 314 7.13 -8.85 23.91
C CYS A 314 7.78 -7.92 24.95
N SER A 315 7.48 -8.07 26.24
CA SER A 315 8.00 -7.20 27.31
C SER A 315 9.53 -7.20 27.47
N SER A 316 10.20 -8.28 27.07
CA SER A 316 11.66 -8.38 27.12
C SER A 316 12.38 -7.73 25.93
N GLY A 317 11.64 -7.20 24.94
CA GLY A 317 12.20 -6.75 23.65
C GLY A 317 12.57 -7.89 22.70
N LYS A 318 12.35 -9.15 23.12
CA LYS A 318 12.49 -10.36 22.29
C LYS A 318 11.17 -11.12 22.35
N PRO A 319 10.43 -11.23 21.25
CA PRO A 319 9.12 -11.88 21.26
C PRO A 319 9.25 -13.38 21.47
N GLU A 320 8.52 -13.89 22.47
CA GLU A 320 8.42 -15.32 22.77
C GLU A 320 6.99 -15.81 22.58
N VAL A 321 6.82 -17.01 22.04
CA VAL A 321 5.49 -17.61 21.89
C VAL A 321 5.02 -18.11 23.26
N LEU A 322 3.97 -17.47 23.80
CA LEU A 322 3.33 -17.93 25.04
C LEU A 322 2.44 -19.15 24.78
N TRP A 323 1.64 -19.08 23.74
CA TRP A 323 0.77 -20.15 23.30
C TRP A 323 0.47 -20.06 21.81
N LYS A 324 0.11 -21.19 21.23
CA LYS A 324 -0.37 -21.36 19.88
C LYS A 324 -1.63 -22.22 19.87
N HIS A 325 -2.67 -21.79 19.18
CA HIS A 325 -3.90 -22.54 18.98
C HIS A 325 -4.07 -22.80 17.48
N ASP A 326 -3.91 -24.04 17.07
CA ASP A 326 -4.05 -24.48 15.68
C ASP A 326 -5.50 -24.82 15.33
N GLY A 327 -5.86 -24.74 14.04
CA GLY A 327 -7.17 -25.12 13.51
C GLY A 327 -8.21 -24.01 13.54
N ILE A 328 -7.80 -22.74 13.69
CA ILE A 328 -8.65 -21.55 13.47
C ILE A 328 -8.14 -20.84 12.23
N GLU A 329 -8.94 -20.88 11.16
CA GLU A 329 -8.63 -20.32 9.84
C GLU A 329 -9.03 -18.85 9.77
N ALA A 330 -8.28 -17.97 10.43
CA ALA A 330 -8.55 -16.53 10.53
C ALA A 330 -7.59 -15.73 9.62
N GLY A 331 -7.76 -15.82 8.31
CA GLY A 331 -6.87 -15.17 7.34
C GLY A 331 -7.28 -13.78 6.92
N PHE A 332 -8.57 -13.47 6.95
CA PHE A 332 -9.12 -12.16 6.60
C PHE A 332 -9.64 -11.43 7.83
N PRO A 333 -10.52 -12.02 8.63
CA PRO A 333 -11.00 -11.35 9.83
C PRO A 333 -9.86 -11.11 10.81
N SER A 334 -9.83 -9.94 11.40
CA SER A 334 -8.97 -9.66 12.56
C SER A 334 -9.82 -9.81 13.82
N GLY A 335 -9.27 -10.45 14.85
CA GLY A 335 -9.96 -10.65 16.10
C GLY A 335 -10.11 -9.37 16.93
N THR A 336 -10.82 -9.46 18.06
CA THR A 336 -10.94 -8.39 19.06
C THR A 336 -10.71 -8.96 20.45
N ILE A 337 -10.17 -8.13 21.35
CA ILE A 337 -9.91 -8.53 22.75
C ILE A 337 -10.71 -7.63 23.70
N TYR A 338 -11.41 -8.24 24.62
CA TYR A 338 -12.15 -7.52 25.65
C TYR A 338 -12.29 -8.38 26.91
N ASP A 339 -12.00 -7.79 28.06
CA ASP A 339 -12.10 -8.42 29.37
C ASP A 339 -11.40 -9.80 29.45
N GLY A 340 -10.14 -9.86 28.99
CA GLY A 340 -9.32 -11.07 29.00
C GLY A 340 -9.78 -12.18 28.05
N LYS A 341 -10.74 -11.94 27.21
CA LYS A 341 -11.24 -12.85 26.18
C LYS A 341 -10.81 -12.38 24.79
N LEU A 342 -10.24 -13.27 24.01
CA LEU A 342 -9.90 -13.04 22.62
C LEU A 342 -11.00 -13.67 21.75
N TYR A 343 -11.67 -12.83 20.98
CA TYR A 343 -12.68 -13.26 20.01
C TYR A 343 -12.08 -13.25 18.61
N VAL A 344 -12.22 -14.38 17.91
CA VAL A 344 -11.69 -14.57 16.57
C VAL A 344 -12.78 -15.15 15.69
N GLU A 345 -13.06 -14.49 14.57
CA GLU A 345 -13.92 -15.05 13.52
C GLU A 345 -13.04 -15.82 12.52
N ASP A 346 -13.47 -17.02 12.15
CA ASP A 346 -12.81 -17.79 11.10
C ASP A 346 -13.47 -17.55 9.72
N ASN A 347 -12.81 -18.02 8.66
CA ASN A 347 -13.28 -17.85 7.27
C ASN A 347 -14.66 -18.46 7.00
N SER A 348 -15.13 -19.36 7.87
CA SER A 348 -16.45 -20.01 7.82
C SER A 348 -17.49 -19.34 8.74
N ALA A 349 -17.18 -18.12 9.21
CA ALA A 349 -18.03 -17.34 10.12
C ALA A 349 -18.36 -18.04 11.45
N TYR A 350 -17.44 -18.84 11.97
CA TYR A 350 -17.50 -19.23 13.37
C TYR A 350 -16.76 -18.19 14.22
N VAL A 351 -17.41 -17.75 15.27
CA VAL A 351 -16.77 -16.95 16.31
C VAL A 351 -16.22 -17.89 17.40
N HIS A 352 -14.93 -17.83 17.61
CA HIS A 352 -14.23 -18.52 18.68
C HIS A 352 -13.95 -17.55 19.83
N CYS A 353 -14.25 -17.92 21.05
CA CYS A 353 -13.86 -17.21 22.26
C CYS A 353 -12.73 -17.99 22.92
N LEU A 354 -11.58 -17.37 23.02
CA LEU A 354 -10.40 -17.92 23.66
C LEU A 354 -10.10 -17.14 24.94
N ASP A 355 -9.63 -17.84 25.98
CA ASP A 355 -8.97 -17.18 27.09
C ASP A 355 -7.66 -16.54 26.58
N ALA A 356 -7.57 -15.23 26.63
CA ALA A 356 -6.45 -14.50 26.04
C ALA A 356 -5.09 -14.82 26.70
N LYS A 357 -5.08 -15.25 27.96
CA LYS A 357 -3.87 -15.60 28.69
C LYS A 357 -3.31 -16.97 28.31
N THR A 358 -4.19 -17.93 28.01
CA THR A 358 -3.83 -19.34 27.84
C THR A 358 -4.09 -19.90 26.45
N GLY A 359 -4.85 -19.20 25.62
CA GLY A 359 -5.27 -19.67 24.29
C GLY A 359 -6.32 -20.78 24.30
N LYS A 360 -6.84 -21.17 25.48
CA LYS A 360 -7.85 -22.23 25.59
C LYS A 360 -9.20 -21.75 25.06
N THR A 361 -9.86 -22.57 24.25
CA THR A 361 -11.23 -22.32 23.79
C THR A 361 -12.19 -22.36 24.96
N MET A 362 -12.92 -21.27 25.16
CA MET A 362 -14.02 -21.17 26.12
C MET A 362 -15.32 -21.62 25.47
N TRP A 363 -15.59 -21.15 24.26
CA TRP A 363 -16.72 -21.56 23.42
C TRP A 363 -16.46 -21.24 21.94
N LYS A 364 -17.28 -21.86 21.08
CA LYS A 364 -17.35 -21.61 19.64
C LYS A 364 -18.81 -21.45 19.19
N LYS A 365 -19.12 -20.49 18.32
CA LYS A 365 -20.48 -20.22 17.83
C LYS A 365 -20.48 -20.02 16.32
N ASN A 366 -21.32 -20.78 15.63
CA ASN A 366 -21.56 -20.54 14.21
C ASN A 366 -22.49 -19.32 14.04
N CYS A 367 -22.04 -18.33 13.31
CA CYS A 367 -22.81 -17.12 12.96
C CYS A 367 -23.30 -17.15 11.52
N GLY A 368 -22.59 -17.89 10.63
CA GLY A 368 -22.91 -17.89 9.22
C GLY A 368 -22.07 -18.86 8.39
N ARG A 369 -21.53 -18.38 7.25
CA ARG A 369 -20.81 -19.21 6.27
C ARG A 369 -19.49 -18.60 5.80
N ILE A 370 -19.39 -17.26 5.66
CA ILE A 370 -18.24 -16.61 5.00
C ILE A 370 -17.84 -15.38 5.83
N GLY A 371 -16.93 -15.60 6.79
CA GLY A 371 -16.35 -14.53 7.60
C GLY A 371 -15.28 -13.76 6.84
N LYS A 372 -15.39 -12.44 6.77
CA LYS A 372 -14.42 -11.57 6.11
C LYS A 372 -14.15 -10.27 6.84
N GLY A 373 -15.15 -9.65 7.46
CA GLY A 373 -14.98 -8.44 8.25
C GLY A 373 -14.29 -8.70 9.58
N ALA A 374 -13.62 -7.70 10.15
CA ALA A 374 -13.11 -7.81 11.51
C ALA A 374 -14.25 -7.71 12.54
N LEU A 375 -14.11 -8.45 13.63
CA LEU A 375 -15.06 -8.38 14.75
C LEU A 375 -15.01 -7.00 15.43
N VAL A 376 -16.19 -6.48 15.78
CA VAL A 376 -16.33 -5.32 16.63
C VAL A 376 -17.06 -5.72 17.91
N PHE A 377 -16.50 -5.36 19.06
CA PHE A 377 -17.15 -5.48 20.35
C PHE A 377 -17.68 -4.11 20.77
N ALA A 378 -18.98 -4.00 21.03
CA ALA A 378 -19.64 -2.77 21.45
C ALA A 378 -20.86 -3.08 22.32
N ASP A 379 -21.07 -2.30 23.39
CA ASP A 379 -22.27 -2.39 24.25
C ASP A 379 -22.61 -3.83 24.67
N GLY A 380 -21.59 -4.60 25.09
CA GLY A 380 -21.75 -5.98 25.55
C GLY A 380 -22.08 -7.01 24.46
N LYS A 381 -21.95 -6.66 23.19
CA LYS A 381 -22.23 -7.54 22.05
C LYS A 381 -21.09 -7.53 21.03
N LEU A 382 -20.97 -8.61 20.27
CA LEU A 382 -20.11 -8.71 19.09
C LEU A 382 -20.96 -8.48 17.84
N ILE A 383 -20.44 -7.67 16.93
CA ILE A 383 -20.98 -7.47 15.59
C ILE A 383 -20.12 -8.28 14.62
N VAL A 384 -20.77 -9.25 13.97
CA VAL A 384 -20.15 -10.18 13.01
C VAL A 384 -20.64 -9.85 11.62
N THR A 385 -19.73 -9.63 10.68
CA THR A 385 -20.06 -9.26 9.29
C THR A 385 -19.60 -10.34 8.33
N GLU A 386 -20.52 -10.83 7.50
CA GLU A 386 -20.22 -11.85 6.50
C GLU A 386 -20.20 -11.25 5.09
N ALA A 387 -19.35 -11.80 4.24
CA ALA A 387 -19.21 -11.35 2.85
C ALA A 387 -20.50 -11.47 2.01
N ASN A 388 -21.43 -12.30 2.42
CA ASN A 388 -22.74 -12.49 1.76
C ASN A 388 -23.81 -11.46 2.21
N GLY A 389 -23.42 -10.37 2.90
CA GLY A 389 -24.34 -9.32 3.35
C GLY A 389 -25.13 -9.66 4.63
N ARG A 390 -24.69 -10.67 5.37
CA ARG A 390 -25.30 -11.02 6.65
C ARG A 390 -24.59 -10.35 7.81
N PHE A 391 -25.39 -9.83 8.76
CA PHE A 391 -24.95 -9.25 10.02
C PHE A 391 -25.52 -10.02 11.17
N THR A 392 -24.67 -10.43 12.12
CA THR A 392 -25.09 -11.13 13.31
C THR A 392 -24.69 -10.31 14.53
N PHE A 393 -25.67 -9.97 15.37
CA PHE A 393 -25.45 -9.44 16.71
C PHE A 393 -25.40 -10.61 17.68
N LEU A 394 -24.26 -10.77 18.35
CA LEU A 394 -23.96 -11.90 19.20
C LEU A 394 -23.66 -11.42 20.62
N LYS A 395 -24.41 -11.91 21.61
CA LYS A 395 -24.14 -11.64 23.02
C LYS A 395 -23.20 -12.71 23.58
N PRO A 396 -21.93 -12.38 23.83
CA PRO A 396 -20.99 -13.33 24.40
C PRO A 396 -21.27 -13.53 25.87
N GLY A 397 -21.21 -14.79 26.31
CA GLY A 397 -21.22 -15.19 27.72
C GLY A 397 -19.98 -15.95 28.12
N GLU A 398 -19.92 -16.46 29.34
CA GLU A 398 -18.77 -17.19 29.85
C GLU A 398 -18.56 -18.56 29.17
N LYS A 399 -19.64 -19.29 28.92
CA LYS A 399 -19.59 -20.67 28.41
C LYS A 399 -20.26 -20.84 27.04
N LYS A 400 -20.96 -19.85 26.56
CA LYS A 400 -21.66 -19.85 25.27
C LYS A 400 -21.94 -18.43 24.84
N ALA A 401 -22.32 -18.25 23.58
CA ALA A 401 -22.85 -17.01 23.07
C ALA A 401 -24.25 -17.20 22.51
N ASP A 402 -25.10 -16.21 22.69
CA ASP A 402 -26.46 -16.19 22.18
C ASP A 402 -26.61 -15.19 21.03
N ILE A 403 -27.24 -15.61 19.94
CA ILE A 403 -27.54 -14.74 18.81
C ILE A 403 -28.72 -13.87 19.18
N LEU A 404 -28.55 -12.56 19.17
CA LEU A 404 -29.61 -11.57 19.41
C LEU A 404 -30.45 -11.39 18.14
N SER A 405 -29.77 -11.16 17.02
CA SER A 405 -30.40 -11.02 15.72
C SER A 405 -29.48 -11.41 14.56
N LYS A 406 -30.09 -11.77 13.43
CA LYS A 406 -29.41 -11.95 12.13
C LYS A 406 -30.17 -11.12 11.11
N VAL A 407 -29.44 -10.27 10.41
CA VAL A 407 -29.98 -9.39 9.37
C VAL A 407 -29.27 -9.71 8.05
N GLU A 408 -30.03 -9.83 6.98
CA GLU A 408 -29.51 -9.98 5.63
C GLU A 408 -29.80 -8.71 4.85
N VAL A 409 -28.77 -8.10 4.29
CA VAL A 409 -28.95 -7.00 3.37
C VAL A 409 -29.15 -7.60 1.98
N PRO A 410 -30.31 -7.37 1.36
CA PRO A 410 -30.58 -7.90 0.03
C PRO A 410 -29.74 -7.14 -0.99
N GLU A 411 -28.73 -7.78 -1.53
CA GLU A 411 -27.93 -7.23 -2.63
C GLU A 411 -28.13 -8.01 -3.92
N LYS A 412 -28.42 -7.27 -4.99
CA LYS A 412 -28.59 -7.78 -6.35
C LYS A 412 -27.27 -7.94 -7.10
N LEU A 413 -26.14 -7.73 -6.47
CA LEU A 413 -24.83 -8.04 -7.08
C LEU A 413 -24.54 -9.51 -6.89
N GLY A 414 -24.43 -10.22 -8.01
CA GLY A 414 -24.25 -11.67 -8.09
C GLY A 414 -23.38 -12.28 -7.01
N ARG A 415 -23.77 -13.39 -6.58
CA ARG A 415 -23.33 -14.44 -5.63
C ARG A 415 -22.20 -14.18 -4.63
N GLU A 416 -21.35 -13.19 -4.76
CA GLU A 416 -20.20 -12.99 -3.91
C GLU A 416 -20.10 -11.50 -3.52
N TYR A 417 -19.94 -11.23 -2.20
CA TYR A 417 -19.29 -10.03 -1.70
C TYR A 417 -20.16 -8.79 -1.45
N ALA A 418 -21.26 -8.95 -0.75
CA ALA A 418 -22.04 -7.80 -0.30
C ALA A 418 -21.29 -6.92 0.72
N THR A 419 -20.37 -7.50 1.53
CA THR A 419 -19.74 -6.80 2.65
C THR A 419 -18.40 -7.37 3.04
N TYR A 420 -17.37 -6.54 2.95
CA TYR A 420 -16.04 -6.83 3.48
C TYR A 420 -15.64 -5.89 4.61
N GLY A 421 -16.26 -4.73 4.67
CA GLY A 421 -15.98 -3.69 5.63
C GLY A 421 -16.34 -4.08 7.06
N THR A 422 -15.53 -3.57 7.99
CA THR A 422 -15.81 -3.62 9.43
C THR A 422 -16.67 -2.41 9.78
N PRO A 423 -17.74 -2.55 10.60
CA PRO A 423 -18.54 -1.41 11.02
C PRO A 423 -17.73 -0.39 11.82
N ALA A 424 -18.04 0.89 11.65
CA ALA A 424 -17.61 1.94 12.55
C ALA A 424 -18.68 2.22 13.60
N ILE A 425 -18.27 2.47 14.84
CA ILE A 425 -19.18 2.78 15.95
C ILE A 425 -18.86 4.18 16.46
N ALA A 426 -19.79 5.10 16.29
CA ALA A 426 -19.58 6.49 16.70
C ALA A 426 -20.89 7.19 17.00
N ASN A 427 -20.89 8.01 18.06
CA ASN A 427 -22.01 8.88 18.44
C ASN A 427 -23.34 8.13 18.61
N GLY A 428 -23.33 6.93 19.21
CA GLY A 428 -24.52 6.08 19.42
C GLY A 428 -25.00 5.37 18.16
N HIS A 429 -24.22 5.34 17.09
CA HIS A 429 -24.59 4.75 15.80
C HIS A 429 -23.57 3.74 15.31
N ILE A 430 -24.05 2.81 14.49
CA ILE A 430 -23.27 1.83 13.75
C ILE A 430 -23.30 2.25 12.27
N PHE A 431 -22.13 2.53 11.69
CA PHE A 431 -22.00 2.86 10.27
C PHE A 431 -21.43 1.66 9.53
N LEU A 432 -22.13 1.23 8.51
CA LEU A 432 -21.85 0.02 7.79
C LEU A 432 -21.87 0.28 6.29
N GLN A 433 -20.80 -0.08 5.59
CA GLN A 433 -20.74 -0.03 4.14
C GLN A 433 -20.89 -1.43 3.55
N CYS A 434 -21.79 -1.55 2.59
CA CYS A 434 -21.94 -2.71 1.70
C CYS A 434 -21.58 -2.33 0.27
N ALA A 435 -21.55 -3.30 -0.64
CA ALA A 435 -21.12 -3.10 -2.02
C ALA A 435 -21.81 -1.92 -2.73
N ASN A 436 -23.09 -1.65 -2.47
CA ASN A 436 -23.88 -0.62 -3.14
C ASN A 436 -24.44 0.46 -2.22
N GLN A 437 -24.39 0.27 -0.91
CA GLN A 437 -25.05 1.16 0.04
C GLN A 437 -24.25 1.32 1.31
N THR A 438 -24.43 2.46 1.96
CA THR A 438 -23.97 2.70 3.32
C THR A 438 -25.18 2.94 4.23
N PHE A 439 -25.14 2.35 5.41
CA PHE A 439 -26.21 2.38 6.42
C PHE A 439 -25.70 3.07 7.69
N CYS A 440 -26.56 3.88 8.30
CA CYS A 440 -26.43 4.35 9.67
C CYS A 440 -27.54 3.70 10.51
N ILE A 441 -27.14 2.96 11.51
CA ILE A 441 -28.02 2.15 12.35
C ILE A 441 -27.92 2.67 13.78
N GLY A 442 -29.06 2.86 14.45
CA GLY A 442 -29.07 3.37 15.80
C GLY A 442 -30.49 3.38 16.39
N LEU A 443 -30.59 3.55 17.68
CA LEU A 443 -31.88 3.75 18.35
C LEU A 443 -32.28 5.22 18.22
N LYS A 444 -33.48 5.48 17.71
CA LYS A 444 -34.02 6.84 17.67
C LYS A 444 -34.17 7.35 19.10
N ASP A 445 -33.78 8.57 19.34
CA ASP A 445 -33.89 9.26 20.63
C ASP A 445 -33.03 8.64 21.77
N ALA A 446 -32.17 7.67 21.47
CA ALA A 446 -31.25 7.16 22.48
C ALA A 446 -30.23 8.22 22.89
N LYS A 447 -29.98 8.28 24.20
CA LYS A 447 -28.90 9.14 24.69
C LYS A 447 -27.54 8.54 24.30
N VAL A 448 -26.71 9.35 23.69
CA VAL A 448 -25.33 8.97 23.40
C VAL A 448 -24.56 8.86 24.70
N GLU A 449 -24.09 7.68 25.02
CA GLU A 449 -23.30 7.37 26.22
C GLU A 449 -22.10 6.52 25.82
N SER A 450 -20.96 6.74 26.49
CA SER A 450 -19.74 6.00 26.27
C SER A 450 -18.97 5.83 27.58
N ASP A 451 -18.41 4.66 27.78
CA ASP A 451 -17.40 4.48 28.82
C ASP A 451 -16.09 5.18 28.40
N PRO A 452 -15.25 5.60 29.35
CA PRO A 452 -13.97 6.19 29.01
C PRO A 452 -13.06 5.15 28.34
N ILE A 453 -12.30 5.61 27.36
CA ILE A 453 -11.24 4.81 26.73
C ILE A 453 -10.16 4.56 27.80
N PRO A 454 -9.72 3.32 28.02
CA PRO A 454 -8.65 3.03 28.96
C PRO A 454 -7.37 3.79 28.60
N ALA A 455 -6.63 4.20 29.61
CA ALA A 455 -5.36 4.87 29.40
C ALA A 455 -4.42 3.96 28.57
N GLN A 456 -3.98 4.50 27.45
CA GLN A 456 -3.01 3.82 26.61
C GLN A 456 -1.61 3.90 27.23
N ALA A 457 -0.78 2.87 27.00
CA ALA A 457 0.61 2.90 27.43
C ALA A 457 1.33 4.11 26.83
N VAL A 458 2.04 4.85 27.67
CA VAL A 458 2.82 6.03 27.28
C VAL A 458 4.30 5.77 27.43
N GLU A 459 5.09 6.42 26.60
CA GLU A 459 6.54 6.37 26.74
C GLU A 459 6.96 7.03 28.05
N PRO A 460 7.83 6.40 28.86
CA PRO A 460 8.34 7.01 30.08
C PRO A 460 9.07 8.32 29.75
N THR A 461 9.02 9.29 30.66
CA THR A 461 9.83 10.51 30.53
C THR A 461 11.31 10.11 30.51
N ALA A 462 12.07 10.59 29.50
CA ALA A 462 13.48 10.22 29.38
C ALA A 462 14.28 10.79 30.55
N SER A 463 15.14 9.96 31.12
CA SER A 463 16.12 10.38 32.14
C SER A 463 17.37 11.00 31.48
N THR A 464 17.68 10.67 30.23
CA THR A 464 18.78 11.22 29.44
C THR A 464 18.42 11.18 27.96
N ASP A 465 18.65 12.30 27.26
CA ASP A 465 18.46 12.42 25.80
C ASP A 465 19.80 12.33 25.06
N THR A 466 20.52 11.21 25.28
CA THR A 466 21.76 10.94 24.53
C THR A 466 21.42 10.56 23.09
N PRO A 467 21.92 11.31 22.09
CA PRO A 467 21.72 10.96 20.69
C PRO A 467 22.29 9.57 20.36
N ALA A 468 21.52 8.79 19.61
CA ALA A 468 21.90 7.45 19.14
C ALA A 468 21.59 7.23 17.67
N VAL A 469 20.72 8.06 17.06
CA VAL A 469 20.31 7.98 15.66
C VAL A 469 20.29 9.36 15.06
N VAL A 470 20.86 9.51 13.87
CA VAL A 470 20.67 10.66 12.97
C VAL A 470 19.73 10.22 11.85
N GLN A 471 18.63 10.90 11.68
CA GLN A 471 17.72 10.74 10.56
C GLN A 471 17.83 11.96 9.64
N VAL A 472 17.91 11.74 8.34
CA VAL A 472 17.91 12.82 7.34
C VAL A 472 16.55 12.84 6.65
N ILE A 473 15.89 13.98 6.65
CA ILE A 473 14.59 14.16 5.98
C ILE A 473 14.67 15.28 4.93
N PRO A 474 13.95 15.10 3.78
CA PRO A 474 13.24 13.89 3.34
C PRO A 474 14.20 12.72 3.10
N ALA A 475 13.77 11.48 3.41
CA ALA A 475 14.64 10.30 3.32
C ALA A 475 14.85 9.77 1.88
N ASP A 476 13.98 10.16 0.95
CA ASP A 476 14.10 9.85 -0.49
C ASP A 476 13.53 11.01 -1.31
N ARG A 477 14.29 11.47 -2.29
CA ARG A 477 13.90 12.61 -3.12
C ARG A 477 14.21 12.38 -4.59
N VAL A 478 13.25 12.68 -5.45
CA VAL A 478 13.46 12.92 -6.88
C VAL A 478 13.61 14.41 -7.10
N THR A 479 14.59 14.84 -7.89
CA THR A 479 14.88 16.24 -8.18
C THR A 479 15.44 16.39 -9.60
N HIS A 480 15.59 17.61 -10.09
CA HIS A 480 16.11 17.92 -11.42
C HIS A 480 17.43 18.73 -11.33
N PRO A 481 18.25 18.76 -12.39
CA PRO A 481 19.45 19.58 -12.42
C PRO A 481 19.15 21.05 -12.14
N GLY A 482 19.87 21.63 -11.19
CA GLY A 482 19.70 23.02 -10.74
C GLY A 482 18.67 23.22 -9.62
N ASP A 483 17.82 22.23 -9.36
CA ASP A 483 16.88 22.30 -8.23
C ASP A 483 17.61 22.31 -6.89
N LYS A 484 17.01 23.01 -5.94
CA LYS A 484 17.46 23.07 -4.55
C LYS A 484 16.53 22.25 -3.67
N THR A 485 17.11 21.32 -2.92
CA THR A 485 16.40 20.51 -1.92
C THR A 485 17.00 20.78 -0.54
N LYS A 486 16.16 21.13 0.42
CA LYS A 486 16.55 21.27 1.82
C LYS A 486 16.51 19.90 2.50
N PHE A 487 17.63 19.52 3.13
CA PHE A 487 17.72 18.37 4.03
C PHE A 487 17.89 18.84 5.46
N THR A 488 17.29 18.10 6.39
CA THR A 488 17.35 18.37 7.83
C THR A 488 17.82 17.13 8.57
N ALA A 489 18.77 17.29 9.48
CA ALA A 489 19.23 16.23 10.37
C ALA A 489 18.42 16.26 11.68
N ARG A 490 17.78 15.16 12.02
CA ARG A 490 17.00 14.96 13.25
C ARG A 490 17.69 13.95 14.15
N LEU A 491 17.80 14.26 15.43
CA LEU A 491 18.43 13.40 16.44
C LEU A 491 17.38 12.67 17.25
N PHE A 492 17.65 11.40 17.49
CA PHE A 492 16.81 10.53 18.31
C PHE A 492 17.67 9.75 19.31
N ASN A 493 17.11 9.42 20.47
CA ASN A 493 17.74 8.52 21.42
C ASN A 493 17.63 7.04 20.99
N VAL A 494 18.21 6.14 21.76
CA VAL A 494 18.24 4.70 21.45
C VAL A 494 16.84 4.06 21.34
N LYS A 495 15.83 4.62 22.01
CA LYS A 495 14.41 4.18 21.95
C LYS A 495 13.58 4.90 20.90
N GLY A 496 14.22 5.66 20.01
CA GLY A 496 13.52 6.37 18.92
C GLY A 496 12.78 7.63 19.36
N ARG A 497 13.06 8.18 20.55
CA ARG A 497 12.49 9.45 20.99
C ARG A 497 13.21 10.61 20.31
N PHE A 498 12.46 11.54 19.77
CA PHE A 498 13.00 12.77 19.18
C PHE A 498 13.67 13.64 20.24
N ILE A 499 14.85 14.15 19.93
CA ILE A 499 15.62 15.04 20.79
C ILE A 499 15.58 16.46 20.23
N SER A 500 16.09 16.65 19.01
CA SER A 500 16.16 17.96 18.35
C SER A 500 16.48 17.82 16.88
N GLU A 501 16.30 18.87 16.11
CA GLU A 501 17.04 19.08 14.89
C GLU A 501 18.47 19.53 15.20
N SER A 502 19.40 19.23 14.31
CA SER A 502 20.82 19.52 14.51
C SER A 502 21.47 20.03 13.24
N LYS A 503 22.48 20.89 13.40
CA LYS A 503 23.46 21.11 12.34
C LYS A 503 24.25 19.82 12.13
N ALA A 504 24.66 19.58 10.88
CA ALA A 504 25.43 18.41 10.50
C ALA A 504 26.56 18.79 9.54
N ASP A 505 27.58 17.96 9.50
CA ASP A 505 28.57 18.01 8.44
C ASP A 505 27.98 17.27 7.24
N TRP A 506 27.61 18.03 6.22
CA TRP A 506 26.93 17.53 5.03
C TRP A 506 27.89 17.15 3.93
N SER A 507 27.59 16.06 3.23
CA SER A 507 28.32 15.65 2.02
C SER A 507 27.45 14.90 1.03
N VAL A 508 27.87 14.93 -0.25
CA VAL A 508 27.28 14.09 -1.30
C VAL A 508 28.03 12.77 -1.33
N GLY A 509 27.30 11.66 -1.33
CA GLY A 509 27.86 10.32 -1.22
C GLY A 509 27.19 9.30 -2.12
N GLN A 510 27.61 8.06 -1.94
CA GLN A 510 27.09 6.89 -2.65
C GLN A 510 26.17 6.08 -1.73
N LEU A 511 25.22 5.35 -2.35
CA LEU A 511 24.41 4.36 -1.66
C LEU A 511 25.26 3.15 -1.27
N MET A 512 24.99 2.57 -0.13
CA MET A 512 25.67 1.37 0.34
C MET A 512 24.84 0.12 0.02
N MET A 513 25.13 -0.51 -1.12
CA MET A 513 24.42 -1.71 -1.57
C MET A 513 24.77 -2.90 -0.66
N PRO A 514 23.79 -3.52 0.02
CA PRO A 514 24.06 -4.69 0.83
C PRO A 514 24.58 -5.85 -0.03
N ALA A 515 25.47 -6.67 0.53
CA ALA A 515 25.91 -7.89 -0.12
C ALA A 515 24.71 -8.83 -0.30
N ILE A 516 24.46 -9.27 -1.51
CA ILE A 516 23.37 -10.22 -1.82
C ILE A 516 23.93 -11.64 -1.64
N PRO A 517 23.38 -12.45 -0.73
CA PRO A 517 23.77 -13.86 -0.60
C PRO A 517 23.54 -14.58 -1.94
N LYS A 518 24.44 -15.45 -2.31
CA LYS A 518 24.20 -16.36 -3.45
C LYS A 518 23.02 -17.26 -3.15
N PRO A 519 22.25 -17.69 -4.16
CA PRO A 519 21.13 -18.61 -3.98
C PRO A 519 21.57 -19.85 -3.14
N GLY A 520 20.83 -20.12 -2.05
CA GLY A 520 21.13 -21.23 -1.15
C GLY A 520 22.20 -20.98 -0.09
N GLN A 521 22.81 -19.78 -0.03
CA GLN A 521 23.75 -19.40 1.02
C GLN A 521 23.09 -18.47 2.04
N ALA A 522 23.42 -18.68 3.31
CA ALA A 522 23.07 -17.74 4.37
C ALA A 522 23.79 -16.38 4.12
N PRO A 523 23.21 -15.24 4.53
CA PRO A 523 23.92 -13.97 4.51
C PRO A 523 25.24 -14.07 5.25
N ASP A 524 26.33 -13.69 4.59
CA ASP A 524 27.63 -13.58 5.26
C ASP A 524 27.64 -12.30 6.11
N PRO A 525 27.68 -12.42 7.45
CA PRO A 525 27.69 -11.24 8.30
C PRO A 525 28.96 -10.39 8.18
N ALA A 526 30.02 -10.94 7.58
CA ALA A 526 31.27 -10.24 7.30
C ALA A 526 31.29 -9.54 5.93
N ALA A 527 30.29 -9.80 5.08
CA ALA A 527 30.23 -9.19 3.77
C ALA A 527 29.99 -7.67 3.85
N LYS A 528 30.92 -6.89 3.34
CA LYS A 528 30.82 -5.43 3.34
C LYS A 528 29.88 -4.94 2.23
N PRO A 529 29.04 -3.93 2.53
CA PRO A 529 28.26 -3.25 1.49
C PRO A 529 29.16 -2.63 0.43
N THR A 530 28.70 -2.61 -0.80
CA THR A 530 29.43 -2.00 -1.93
C THR A 530 28.88 -0.60 -2.20
N PRO A 531 29.72 0.45 -2.26
CA PRO A 531 29.27 1.78 -2.61
C PRO A 531 28.86 1.83 -4.09
N VAL A 532 27.67 2.38 -4.37
CA VAL A 532 27.13 2.54 -5.73
C VAL A 532 26.47 3.91 -5.85
N GLY A 533 26.72 4.59 -6.95
CA GLY A 533 26.06 5.87 -7.23
C GLY A 533 26.94 6.79 -8.05
N ASN A 534 26.29 7.75 -8.67
CA ASN A 534 26.90 8.76 -9.53
C ASN A 534 26.37 10.16 -9.26
N LEU A 535 25.74 10.38 -8.08
CA LEU A 535 25.17 11.66 -7.68
C LEU A 535 26.25 12.74 -7.65
N LYS A 536 25.95 13.87 -8.27
CA LYS A 536 26.79 15.07 -8.32
C LYS A 536 25.98 16.29 -7.93
N GLY A 537 26.62 17.22 -7.25
CA GLY A 537 26.02 18.46 -6.79
C GLY A 537 26.80 19.06 -5.65
N THR A 538 26.28 20.13 -5.08
CA THR A 538 26.83 20.79 -3.90
C THR A 538 25.82 20.82 -2.81
N ILE A 539 26.25 20.67 -1.57
CA ILE A 539 25.41 20.83 -0.39
C ILE A 539 26.09 21.83 0.55
N ASP A 540 25.34 22.82 1.02
CA ASP A 540 25.88 23.84 1.94
C ASP A 540 25.78 23.40 3.41
N ALA A 541 26.36 24.20 4.31
CA ALA A 541 26.36 23.92 5.75
C ALA A 541 24.96 23.89 6.37
N ASP A 542 23.98 24.50 5.72
CA ASP A 542 22.60 24.49 6.16
C ASP A 542 21.80 23.29 5.61
N GLY A 543 22.42 22.43 4.77
CA GLY A 543 21.79 21.25 4.20
C GLY A 543 20.98 21.53 2.93
N ASN A 544 21.23 22.63 2.22
CA ASN A 544 20.62 22.88 0.92
C ASN A 544 21.47 22.21 -0.18
N PHE A 545 20.93 21.16 -0.77
CA PHE A 545 21.54 20.46 -1.88
C PHE A 545 21.09 21.06 -3.21
N THR A 546 22.05 21.32 -4.10
CA THR A 546 21.80 21.71 -5.49
C THR A 546 22.32 20.63 -6.43
N ALA A 547 21.43 20.02 -7.20
CA ALA A 547 21.77 18.94 -8.12
C ALA A 547 22.54 19.45 -9.33
N ALA A 548 23.65 18.77 -9.70
CA ALA A 548 24.41 19.09 -10.90
C ALA A 548 23.77 18.49 -12.16
N ALA A 549 24.03 19.11 -13.31
CA ALA A 549 23.68 18.56 -14.61
C ALA A 549 24.43 17.25 -14.91
N GLY A 550 23.80 16.36 -15.68
CA GLY A 550 24.36 15.06 -16.07
C GLY A 550 23.28 14.10 -16.55
N PRO A 551 23.63 12.84 -16.84
CA PRO A 551 22.65 11.79 -17.09
C PRO A 551 21.85 11.50 -15.81
N HIS A 552 20.96 10.50 -15.85
CA HIS A 552 20.27 10.01 -14.63
C HIS A 552 21.28 9.71 -13.52
N GLN A 553 21.06 10.31 -12.35
CA GLN A 553 21.97 10.17 -11.22
C GLN A 553 21.22 9.58 -10.02
N GLY A 554 21.92 8.73 -9.27
CA GLY A 554 21.45 8.19 -8.00
C GLY A 554 22.58 8.18 -6.98
N GLY A 555 22.24 8.48 -5.73
CA GLY A 555 23.21 8.49 -4.64
C GLY A 555 22.59 8.93 -3.33
N ALA A 556 23.41 9.36 -2.39
CA ALA A 556 23.01 9.73 -1.06
C ALA A 556 23.47 11.15 -0.67
N ILE A 557 22.68 11.79 0.19
CA ILE A 557 23.09 12.94 1.01
C ILE A 557 23.40 12.40 2.39
N LEU A 558 24.61 12.64 2.85
CA LEU A 558 25.13 12.16 4.13
C LEU A 558 25.15 13.32 5.14
N ALA A 559 24.71 13.06 6.34
CA ALA A 559 24.79 13.97 7.48
C ALA A 559 25.61 13.33 8.61
N LYS A 560 26.64 14.01 9.09
CA LYS A 560 27.40 13.58 10.27
C LYS A 560 27.19 14.56 11.41
N VAL A 561 26.85 14.03 12.59
CA VAL A 561 26.67 14.79 13.85
C VAL A 561 27.49 14.09 14.92
N GLY A 562 28.66 14.63 15.26
CA GLY A 562 29.63 13.95 16.11
C GLY A 562 30.09 12.62 15.46
N GLU A 563 29.92 11.52 16.18
CA GLU A 563 30.27 10.18 15.66
C GLU A 563 29.07 9.50 14.96
N LEU A 564 27.88 10.08 15.00
CA LEU A 564 26.70 9.54 14.37
C LEU A 564 26.57 10.01 12.93
N SER A 565 26.02 9.15 12.08
CA SER A 565 25.72 9.46 10.70
C SER A 565 24.33 9.04 10.29
N GLY A 566 23.74 9.78 9.35
CA GLY A 566 22.48 9.47 8.71
C GLY A 566 22.58 9.76 7.22
N GLU A 567 21.63 9.24 6.45
CA GLU A 567 21.62 9.41 4.99
C GLU A 567 20.19 9.61 4.46
N ALA A 568 20.12 10.33 3.34
CA ALA A 568 18.92 10.42 2.51
C ALA A 568 19.30 10.05 1.06
N ARG A 569 18.35 9.46 0.36
CA ARG A 569 18.52 8.98 -1.02
C ARG A 569 18.07 10.05 -2.00
N VAL A 570 18.81 10.22 -3.09
CA VAL A 570 18.48 11.22 -4.12
C VAL A 570 18.60 10.61 -5.51
N ARG A 571 17.57 10.82 -6.33
CA ARG A 571 17.60 10.61 -7.78
C ARG A 571 17.52 11.96 -8.48
N VAL A 572 18.38 12.18 -9.47
CA VAL A 572 18.34 13.36 -10.33
C VAL A 572 17.91 12.92 -11.72
N MET A 573 16.79 13.46 -12.20
CA MET A 573 16.23 13.19 -13.52
C MET A 573 16.60 14.35 -14.45
N PRO A 574 17.37 14.11 -15.52
CA PRO A 574 17.71 15.16 -16.50
C PRO A 574 16.47 15.58 -17.30
N ALA A 575 16.56 16.69 -18.03
CA ALA A 575 15.57 17.02 -19.04
C ALA A 575 15.58 16.01 -20.20
N LEU A 576 14.44 15.85 -20.86
CA LEU A 576 14.32 15.05 -22.09
C LEU A 576 15.19 15.67 -23.21
N PRO A 577 15.66 14.91 -24.20
CA PRO A 577 15.40 13.49 -24.44
C PRO A 577 16.30 12.53 -23.65
N TRP A 578 15.82 11.30 -23.41
CA TRP A 578 16.60 10.23 -22.79
C TRP A 578 16.81 9.06 -23.77
N LYS A 579 17.99 8.44 -23.72
CA LYS A 579 18.31 7.23 -24.45
C LYS A 579 18.95 6.19 -23.51
N PHE A 580 18.45 4.96 -23.57
CA PHE A 580 19.02 3.81 -22.88
C PHE A 580 19.29 2.71 -23.90
N ASP A 581 20.58 2.46 -24.19
CA ASP A 581 21.07 1.40 -25.08
C ASP A 581 21.84 0.31 -24.32
N PHE A 582 21.97 0.45 -23.01
CA PHE A 582 22.58 -0.48 -22.06
C PHE A 582 24.05 -0.85 -22.29
N GLU A 583 24.72 -0.38 -23.37
CA GLU A 583 26.07 -0.78 -23.75
C GLU A 583 27.11 -0.54 -22.66
N GLN A 584 26.92 0.55 -21.89
CA GLN A 584 27.82 0.91 -20.77
C GLN A 584 27.31 0.40 -19.41
N SER A 585 26.19 -0.31 -19.39
CA SER A 585 25.58 -0.79 -18.16
C SER A 585 26.22 -2.09 -17.67
N PRO A 586 26.36 -2.30 -16.35
CA PRO A 586 26.84 -3.58 -15.82
C PRO A 586 25.79 -4.67 -16.05
N VAL A 587 26.23 -5.85 -16.49
CA VAL A 587 25.37 -7.03 -16.62
C VAL A 587 24.88 -7.52 -15.25
N ASP A 588 23.80 -8.32 -15.26
CA ASP A 588 23.14 -8.90 -14.08
C ASP A 588 22.53 -7.88 -13.09
N LYS A 589 22.42 -6.62 -13.48
CA LYS A 589 21.81 -5.57 -12.65
C LYS A 589 20.84 -4.72 -13.48
N PRO A 590 19.74 -4.23 -12.90
CA PRO A 590 18.94 -3.20 -13.55
C PRO A 590 19.67 -1.84 -13.43
N PRO A 591 19.29 -0.83 -14.25
CA PRO A 591 19.77 0.53 -14.06
C PRO A 591 19.46 1.05 -12.65
N LEU A 592 20.43 1.76 -12.04
CA LEU A 592 20.42 2.12 -10.62
C LEU A 592 19.17 2.87 -10.17
N THR A 593 18.69 3.82 -10.99
CA THR A 593 17.61 4.75 -10.63
C THR A 593 16.19 4.24 -10.94
N TRP A 594 16.09 3.05 -11.56
CA TRP A 594 14.82 2.50 -12.00
C TRP A 594 14.06 1.84 -10.85
N THR A 595 12.79 2.17 -10.69
CA THR A 595 11.87 1.54 -9.73
C THR A 595 11.14 0.35 -10.35
N GLY A 596 10.79 -0.63 -9.54
CA GLY A 596 10.09 -1.84 -10.00
C GLY A 596 10.98 -2.85 -10.73
N ALA A 597 12.23 -2.52 -11.04
CA ALA A 597 13.10 -3.35 -11.85
C ALA A 597 13.81 -4.47 -11.07
N GLY A 598 14.16 -4.25 -9.81
CA GLY A 598 15.01 -5.16 -9.05
C GLY A 598 14.46 -6.57 -8.91
N GLY A 599 15.25 -7.55 -9.28
CA GLY A 599 14.86 -8.97 -9.28
C GLY A 599 13.90 -9.39 -10.39
N LYS A 600 13.41 -8.43 -11.20
CA LYS A 600 12.52 -8.67 -12.35
C LYS A 600 13.23 -8.43 -13.67
N PHE A 601 14.06 -7.40 -13.72
CA PHE A 601 14.83 -7.01 -14.89
C PHE A 601 16.33 -6.98 -14.57
N ALA A 602 17.14 -7.30 -15.55
CA ALA A 602 18.60 -7.13 -15.50
C ALA A 602 19.15 -6.90 -16.89
N VAL A 603 20.28 -6.21 -16.95
CA VAL A 603 21.03 -6.09 -18.21
C VAL A 603 21.69 -7.44 -18.52
N THR A 604 21.61 -7.87 -19.76
CA THR A 604 22.20 -9.12 -20.27
C THR A 604 22.86 -8.89 -21.62
N GLU A 605 23.65 -9.86 -22.06
CA GLU A 605 24.20 -9.90 -23.41
C GLU A 605 23.35 -10.83 -24.27
N LEU A 606 22.93 -10.37 -25.43
CA LEU A 606 22.17 -11.12 -26.42
C LEU A 606 22.70 -10.83 -27.82
N ASP A 607 23.17 -11.86 -28.53
CA ASP A 607 23.72 -11.76 -29.90
C ASP A 607 24.86 -10.72 -30.03
N GLY A 608 25.67 -10.53 -28.96
CA GLY A 608 26.81 -9.60 -28.93
C GLY A 608 26.44 -8.15 -28.61
N ASN A 609 25.21 -7.87 -28.24
CA ASN A 609 24.67 -6.57 -27.84
C ASN A 609 24.13 -6.63 -26.40
N LYS A 610 24.25 -5.54 -25.63
CA LYS A 610 23.65 -5.46 -24.31
C LYS A 610 22.21 -4.96 -24.38
N CYS A 611 21.33 -5.63 -23.69
CA CYS A 611 19.92 -5.26 -23.61
C CYS A 611 19.38 -5.55 -22.21
N LEU A 612 18.18 -5.06 -21.90
CA LEU A 612 17.50 -5.35 -20.65
C LEU A 612 16.61 -6.59 -20.85
N VAL A 613 16.74 -7.60 -19.97
CA VAL A 613 15.89 -8.77 -19.98
C VAL A 613 14.93 -8.78 -18.79
N LYS A 614 13.63 -9.04 -19.04
CA LYS A 614 12.72 -9.46 -18.00
C LYS A 614 13.02 -10.93 -17.71
N GLN A 615 13.48 -11.18 -16.50
CA GLN A 615 13.89 -12.51 -16.06
C GLN A 615 12.69 -13.42 -15.81
N ILE A 616 12.88 -14.69 -16.05
CA ILE A 616 11.95 -15.77 -15.70
C ILE A 616 12.51 -16.61 -14.56
N ASP A 617 11.63 -17.28 -13.83
CA ASP A 617 12.06 -18.28 -12.84
C ASP A 617 12.58 -19.52 -13.57
N LYS A 618 13.86 -19.83 -13.39
CA LYS A 618 14.41 -21.09 -13.93
C LYS A 618 13.78 -22.28 -13.21
N PRO A 619 13.43 -23.37 -13.94
CA PRO A 619 12.95 -24.60 -13.33
C PRO A 619 13.94 -25.09 -12.25
N GLY A 620 13.44 -25.44 -11.06
CA GLY A 620 14.26 -25.89 -9.94
C GLY A 620 14.97 -24.79 -9.14
N ALA A 621 14.65 -23.51 -9.38
CA ALA A 621 15.12 -22.41 -8.51
C ALA A 621 14.61 -22.65 -7.08
N PRO A 622 15.50 -22.50 -6.05
CA PRO A 622 15.09 -22.71 -4.67
C PRO A 622 14.00 -21.72 -4.26
N LEU A 623 13.17 -22.10 -3.29
CA LEU A 623 12.11 -21.29 -2.66
C LEU A 623 12.58 -19.93 -2.06
N SER A 624 13.80 -19.53 -2.33
CA SER A 624 14.39 -18.24 -1.95
C SER A 624 13.88 -17.06 -2.79
N LYS A 625 13.03 -17.32 -3.80
CA LYS A 625 12.36 -16.26 -4.59
C LYS A 625 10.90 -16.14 -4.17
N PRO A 626 10.34 -14.93 -4.15
CA PRO A 626 8.91 -14.74 -4.00
C PRO A 626 8.09 -15.53 -5.01
N PRO A 627 6.81 -15.82 -4.73
CA PRO A 627 5.96 -16.60 -5.63
C PRO A 627 5.97 -16.05 -7.06
N LYS A 628 5.91 -16.93 -8.05
CA LYS A 628 5.86 -16.59 -9.48
C LYS A 628 4.89 -15.46 -9.81
N ALA A 629 3.76 -15.38 -9.11
CA ALA A 629 2.75 -14.33 -9.30
C ALA A 629 3.29 -12.91 -9.08
N LEU A 630 4.26 -12.70 -8.19
CA LEU A 630 4.86 -11.38 -7.93
C LEU A 630 5.84 -10.94 -9.03
N TYR A 631 6.31 -11.87 -9.86
CA TYR A 631 7.29 -11.62 -10.92
C TYR A 631 6.75 -11.78 -12.33
N ALA A 632 5.65 -12.50 -12.51
CA ALA A 632 5.06 -12.76 -13.83
C ALA A 632 4.72 -11.43 -14.53
N ARG A 633 4.12 -10.51 -13.81
CA ARG A 633 3.85 -9.14 -14.24
C ARG A 633 4.99 -8.26 -13.82
N ALA A 634 5.71 -7.75 -14.77
CA ALA A 634 6.83 -6.88 -14.51
C ALA A 634 6.60 -5.50 -15.10
N ARG A 635 6.67 -4.50 -14.24
CA ARG A 635 6.72 -3.08 -14.60
C ARG A 635 7.98 -2.49 -14.05
N THR A 636 8.53 -1.53 -14.78
CA THR A 636 9.61 -0.69 -14.29
C THR A 636 9.36 0.73 -14.75
N ASN A 637 9.69 1.69 -13.89
CA ASN A 637 9.53 3.12 -14.14
C ASN A 637 10.89 3.80 -13.98
N TYR A 638 11.17 4.79 -14.84
CA TYR A 638 12.51 5.42 -14.89
C TYR A 638 12.48 6.95 -15.02
N GLY A 639 11.35 7.59 -14.67
CA GLY A 639 11.20 9.04 -14.64
C GLY A 639 10.70 9.57 -13.30
N SER A 640 10.04 10.72 -13.35
CA SER A 640 9.30 11.32 -12.23
C SER A 640 7.79 11.27 -12.48
N VAL A 641 7.01 11.28 -11.40
CA VAL A 641 5.55 11.09 -11.45
C VAL A 641 4.79 12.24 -12.12
N ASP A 642 5.41 13.40 -12.23
CA ASP A 642 4.86 14.64 -12.78
C ASP A 642 5.11 14.82 -14.29
N MET A 643 5.76 13.85 -14.94
CA MET A 643 6.03 13.89 -16.37
C MET A 643 4.74 13.76 -17.20
N HIS A 644 4.65 14.53 -18.27
CA HIS A 644 3.54 14.54 -19.22
C HIS A 644 4.03 15.00 -20.61
N ASP A 645 3.21 14.83 -21.64
CA ASP A 645 3.47 15.28 -23.00
C ASP A 645 4.84 14.80 -23.54
N TYR A 646 5.04 13.50 -23.52
CA TYR A 646 6.23 12.87 -24.05
C TYR A 646 5.88 11.63 -24.90
N THR A 647 6.86 11.11 -25.58
CA THR A 647 6.76 9.90 -26.42
C THR A 647 7.75 8.87 -25.89
N VAL A 648 7.33 7.65 -25.71
CA VAL A 648 8.17 6.50 -25.36
C VAL A 648 8.31 5.58 -26.55
N GLN A 649 9.54 5.22 -26.90
CA GLN A 649 9.88 4.22 -27.90
C GLN A 649 10.80 3.19 -27.29
N ALA A 650 10.65 1.91 -27.65
CA ALA A 650 11.57 0.85 -27.29
C ALA A 650 11.56 -0.26 -28.32
N ASP A 651 12.70 -0.94 -28.49
CA ASP A 651 12.79 -2.20 -29.19
C ASP A 651 12.45 -3.32 -28.20
N VAL A 652 11.57 -4.26 -28.60
CA VAL A 652 11.16 -5.42 -27.81
C VAL A 652 11.35 -6.70 -28.59
N ARG A 653 11.81 -7.75 -27.93
CA ARG A 653 11.92 -9.12 -28.45
C ARG A 653 11.48 -10.08 -27.37
N VAL A 654 10.79 -11.14 -27.74
CA VAL A 654 10.34 -12.18 -26.80
C VAL A 654 10.82 -13.53 -27.27
N THR A 655 11.14 -14.42 -26.33
CA THR A 655 11.26 -15.85 -26.67
C THR A 655 9.85 -16.45 -26.81
N ALA A 656 9.70 -17.43 -27.67
CA ALA A 656 8.42 -18.08 -27.93
C ALA A 656 8.57 -19.59 -28.07
N THR A 657 7.53 -20.34 -27.70
CA THR A 657 7.43 -21.77 -27.96
C THR A 657 6.28 -22.04 -28.94
N ILE A 658 6.54 -22.79 -29.98
CA ILE A 658 5.49 -23.24 -30.88
C ILE A 658 4.84 -24.46 -30.22
N VAL A 659 3.59 -24.32 -29.85
CA VAL A 659 2.73 -25.41 -29.39
C VAL A 659 1.82 -25.77 -30.58
N ALA A 660 1.65 -27.04 -30.91
CA ALA A 660 0.99 -27.59 -32.09
C ALA A 660 -0.01 -26.66 -32.82
N ASP A 661 -0.06 -26.75 -34.18
CA ASP A 661 -1.01 -26.04 -35.05
C ASP A 661 -0.89 -24.49 -35.09
N ASN A 662 0.32 -23.95 -35.00
CA ASN A 662 0.60 -22.50 -35.03
C ASN A 662 0.07 -21.72 -33.79
N VAL A 663 -0.23 -22.37 -32.68
CA VAL A 663 -0.47 -21.70 -31.39
C VAL A 663 0.87 -21.41 -30.78
N PHE A 664 1.19 -20.12 -30.69
CA PHE A 664 2.39 -19.63 -30.03
C PHE A 664 2.09 -19.34 -28.55
N GLN A 665 2.89 -19.89 -27.64
CA GLN A 665 2.99 -19.37 -26.29
C GLN A 665 4.01 -18.23 -26.32
N MET A 666 3.54 -17.02 -26.30
CA MET A 666 4.35 -15.81 -26.34
C MET A 666 3.97 -14.88 -25.18
N PRO A 667 4.95 -14.22 -24.57
CA PRO A 667 4.67 -13.19 -23.58
C PRO A 667 4.02 -11.94 -24.17
N ASP A 668 3.44 -11.12 -23.29
CA ASP A 668 3.01 -9.78 -23.61
C ASP A 668 4.16 -8.81 -23.29
N ALA A 669 4.43 -7.85 -24.18
CA ALA A 669 5.52 -6.89 -24.03
C ALA A 669 5.09 -5.49 -24.46
N GLY A 670 5.47 -4.46 -23.70
CA GLY A 670 5.01 -3.11 -23.99
C GLY A 670 5.82 -2.01 -23.34
N VAL A 671 5.40 -0.79 -23.65
CA VAL A 671 5.92 0.48 -23.10
C VAL A 671 4.82 1.22 -22.37
N ILE A 672 5.21 2.04 -21.40
CA ILE A 672 4.31 2.85 -20.58
C ILE A 672 4.60 4.33 -20.80
N ASP A 673 3.55 5.11 -21.01
CA ASP A 673 3.58 6.56 -21.08
C ASP A 673 2.37 7.10 -20.30
N SER A 674 2.62 7.99 -19.33
CA SER A 674 1.56 8.61 -18.51
C SER A 674 0.55 7.60 -17.95
N ARG A 675 1.03 6.43 -17.51
CA ARG A 675 0.25 5.29 -17.00
C ARG A 675 -0.58 4.52 -18.04
N TYR A 676 -0.51 4.89 -19.32
CA TYR A 676 -1.07 4.09 -20.42
C TYR A 676 -0.03 3.09 -20.92
N VAL A 677 -0.51 1.93 -21.33
CA VAL A 677 0.33 0.85 -21.84
C VAL A 677 0.03 0.64 -23.32
N LEU A 678 1.06 0.68 -24.16
CA LEU A 678 1.00 0.10 -25.51
C LEU A 678 1.70 -1.24 -25.46
N GLU A 679 0.99 -2.32 -25.77
CA GLU A 679 1.54 -3.68 -25.73
C GLU A 679 1.31 -4.48 -26.99
N LEU A 680 2.26 -5.34 -27.29
CA LEU A 680 2.10 -6.50 -28.17
C LEU A 680 1.64 -7.67 -27.31
N GLN A 681 0.42 -8.13 -27.52
CA GLN A 681 -0.14 -9.27 -26.82
C GLN A 681 0.13 -10.57 -27.60
N GLY A 682 0.85 -11.49 -26.95
CA GLY A 682 1.32 -12.71 -27.60
C GLY A 682 0.20 -13.70 -27.92
N SER A 683 -0.73 -13.91 -27.00
CA SER A 683 -1.78 -14.91 -27.11
C SER A 683 -2.86 -14.56 -28.15
N THR A 684 -3.20 -13.28 -28.28
CA THR A 684 -4.25 -12.78 -29.17
C THR A 684 -3.72 -12.24 -30.50
N GLN A 685 -2.41 -12.05 -30.62
CA GLN A 685 -1.76 -11.45 -31.78
C GLN A 685 -2.35 -10.06 -32.10
N THR A 686 -2.38 -9.19 -31.08
CA THR A 686 -2.93 -7.84 -31.16
C THR A 686 -1.94 -6.79 -30.66
N LEU A 687 -2.11 -5.56 -31.15
CA LEU A 687 -1.52 -4.35 -30.59
C LEU A 687 -2.61 -3.64 -29.79
N ASN A 688 -2.35 -3.40 -28.51
CA ASN A 688 -3.33 -2.86 -27.59
C ASN A 688 -2.87 -1.54 -26.95
N ILE A 689 -3.79 -0.61 -26.72
CA ILE A 689 -3.65 0.47 -25.76
C ILE A 689 -4.61 0.21 -24.60
N HIS A 690 -4.13 0.27 -23.37
CA HIS A 690 -4.96 0.11 -22.18
C HIS A 690 -4.34 0.81 -20.96
N VAL A 691 -5.13 1.05 -19.93
CA VAL A 691 -4.69 1.61 -18.64
C VAL A 691 -4.61 0.54 -17.56
N TRP A 692 -5.43 -0.48 -17.66
CA TRP A 692 -5.62 -1.51 -16.64
C TRP A 692 -5.89 -2.87 -17.27
N GLN A 693 -5.01 -3.82 -17.06
CA GLN A 693 -4.98 -5.11 -17.75
C GLN A 693 -6.18 -6.04 -17.46
N TYR A 694 -6.77 -5.94 -16.29
CA TYR A 694 -7.95 -6.73 -15.88
C TYR A 694 -9.23 -5.93 -15.89
N ALA A 695 -9.16 -4.72 -16.39
CA ALA A 695 -10.36 -3.98 -16.63
C ALA A 695 -11.23 -4.73 -17.61
N MET A 696 -12.44 -4.75 -17.31
CA MET A 696 -13.50 -4.92 -18.26
C MET A 696 -13.25 -4.01 -19.46
N PRO A 697 -13.72 -4.38 -20.66
CA PRO A 697 -13.59 -3.51 -21.81
C PRO A 697 -14.22 -2.16 -21.45
N ASP A 698 -13.38 -1.22 -21.12
CA ASP A 698 -13.75 0.15 -20.92
C ASP A 698 -13.45 0.96 -22.20
N TYR A 699 -13.90 2.19 -22.25
CA TYR A 699 -13.67 3.05 -23.37
C TYR A 699 -12.20 3.51 -23.52
N THR A 700 -11.36 3.24 -22.51
CA THR A 700 -9.93 3.57 -22.50
C THR A 700 -9.05 2.43 -22.99
N SER A 701 -9.65 1.37 -23.52
CA SER A 701 -8.92 0.27 -24.15
C SER A 701 -9.25 0.19 -25.64
N LYS A 702 -8.24 -0.04 -26.45
CA LYS A 702 -8.38 -0.30 -27.88
C LYS A 702 -7.42 -1.39 -28.30
N SER A 703 -7.90 -2.27 -29.17
CA SER A 703 -7.14 -3.42 -29.70
C SER A 703 -7.28 -3.48 -31.20
N ILE A 704 -6.19 -3.76 -31.91
CA ILE A 704 -6.17 -4.02 -33.34
C ILE A 704 -5.38 -5.31 -33.63
N PRO A 705 -5.72 -6.08 -34.65
CA PRO A 705 -4.93 -7.22 -35.08
C PRO A 705 -3.51 -6.81 -35.46
N PHE A 706 -2.52 -7.50 -34.92
CA PHE A 706 -1.12 -7.30 -35.25
C PHE A 706 -0.40 -8.65 -35.16
N LYS A 707 -0.03 -9.21 -36.31
CA LYS A 707 0.72 -10.46 -36.36
C LYS A 707 2.20 -10.23 -36.12
N TRP A 708 2.75 -10.90 -35.13
CA TRP A 708 4.15 -10.84 -34.76
C TRP A 708 4.68 -12.19 -34.32
N THR A 709 5.98 -12.35 -34.28
CA THR A 709 6.63 -13.64 -33.98
C THR A 709 7.67 -13.47 -32.89
N GLY A 710 7.94 -14.53 -32.16
CA GLY A 710 9.08 -14.57 -31.23
C GLY A 710 10.42 -14.48 -31.94
N ASP A 711 11.47 -14.24 -31.17
CA ASP A 711 12.88 -14.15 -31.59
C ASP A 711 13.18 -13.09 -32.66
N LYS A 712 12.26 -12.15 -32.84
CA LYS A 712 12.40 -11.01 -33.73
C LYS A 712 12.21 -9.70 -32.94
N TRP A 713 13.04 -8.69 -33.23
CA TRP A 713 12.91 -7.36 -32.66
C TRP A 713 11.80 -6.56 -33.33
N TYR A 714 10.92 -5.99 -32.52
CA TYR A 714 9.89 -5.05 -32.93
C TYR A 714 10.07 -3.74 -32.19
N ARG A 715 9.83 -2.62 -32.86
CA ARG A 715 9.87 -1.31 -32.27
C ARG A 715 8.45 -0.87 -31.95
N LEU A 716 8.21 -0.48 -30.70
CA LEU A 716 6.97 0.10 -30.22
C LEU A 716 7.18 1.60 -30.00
N LYS A 717 6.17 2.38 -30.32
CA LYS A 717 6.16 3.82 -30.07
C LYS A 717 4.79 4.25 -29.60
N LEU A 718 4.72 4.86 -28.41
CA LEU A 718 3.54 5.40 -27.76
C LEU A 718 3.73 6.87 -27.49
N THR A 719 2.77 7.70 -27.85
CA THR A 719 2.72 9.11 -27.49
C THR A 719 1.40 9.40 -26.79
N VAL A 720 1.46 10.19 -25.73
CA VAL A 720 0.33 10.72 -25.00
C VAL A 720 0.43 12.24 -24.99
N ALA A 721 -0.54 12.89 -25.61
CA ALA A 721 -0.61 14.35 -25.67
C ALA A 721 -1.83 14.85 -24.90
N GLN A 722 -1.57 15.71 -23.91
CA GLN A 722 -2.61 16.33 -23.08
C GLN A 722 -3.26 17.51 -23.82
N ALA A 723 -4.57 17.63 -23.76
CA ALA A 723 -5.35 18.71 -24.37
C ALA A 723 -6.51 19.12 -23.45
N GLY A 724 -6.20 19.84 -22.37
CA GLY A 724 -7.18 20.23 -21.35
C GLY A 724 -7.73 19.02 -20.61
N GLU A 725 -9.03 18.81 -20.68
CA GLU A 725 -9.74 17.68 -20.03
C GLU A 725 -9.61 16.35 -20.78
N LYS A 726 -8.83 16.31 -21.85
CA LYS A 726 -8.66 15.12 -22.69
C LYS A 726 -7.21 14.81 -22.97
N ALA A 727 -6.93 13.55 -23.30
CA ALA A 727 -5.65 13.12 -23.85
C ALA A 727 -5.85 12.37 -25.17
N THR A 728 -4.93 12.58 -26.10
CA THR A 728 -4.84 11.81 -27.32
C THR A 728 -3.69 10.82 -27.21
N LEU A 729 -4.01 9.55 -27.37
CA LEU A 729 -3.07 8.45 -27.33
C LEU A 729 -2.87 7.90 -28.74
N LYS A 730 -1.62 7.74 -29.16
CA LYS A 730 -1.28 7.17 -30.46
C LYS A 730 -0.18 6.15 -30.33
N GLY A 731 -0.37 4.98 -30.93
CA GLY A 731 0.58 3.88 -30.86
C GLY A 731 0.88 3.29 -32.24
N LYS A 732 2.08 2.76 -32.40
CA LYS A 732 2.47 1.93 -33.52
C LYS A 732 3.54 0.93 -33.16
N ALA A 733 3.58 -0.17 -33.90
CA ALA A 733 4.58 -1.21 -33.76
C ALA A 733 5.03 -1.71 -35.14
N TRP A 734 6.32 -1.98 -35.31
CA TRP A 734 6.85 -2.50 -36.59
C TRP A 734 8.13 -3.31 -36.34
N PRO A 735 8.53 -4.19 -37.29
CA PRO A 735 9.83 -4.85 -37.20
C PRO A 735 10.96 -3.83 -37.10
N ALA A 736 11.86 -3.97 -36.12
CA ALA A 736 12.91 -2.97 -35.86
C ALA A 736 13.92 -2.79 -37.01
N ASP A 737 14.00 -3.78 -37.91
CA ASP A 737 14.83 -3.76 -39.14
C ASP A 737 14.13 -3.08 -40.34
N GLN A 738 12.90 -2.60 -40.17
CA GLN A 738 12.14 -1.90 -41.19
C GLN A 738 12.03 -0.39 -40.84
N PRO A 739 11.78 0.49 -41.84
CA PRO A 739 11.54 1.89 -41.58
C PRO A 739 10.28 2.10 -40.75
N GLU A 740 10.27 3.20 -39.99
CA GLU A 740 9.09 3.59 -39.20
C GLU A 740 7.89 3.85 -40.13
N PRO A 741 6.70 3.26 -39.88
CA PRO A 741 5.49 3.57 -40.62
C PRO A 741 5.08 5.05 -40.48
N ASP A 742 4.67 5.71 -41.55
CA ASP A 742 4.22 7.13 -41.52
C ASP A 742 2.97 7.27 -40.64
N ALA A 743 1.99 6.38 -40.80
CA ALA A 743 0.73 6.45 -40.10
C ALA A 743 0.79 5.82 -38.70
N TRP A 744 0.07 6.41 -37.77
CA TRP A 744 -0.24 5.76 -36.49
C TRP A 744 -1.20 4.59 -36.74
N MET A 745 -0.97 3.49 -36.05
CA MET A 745 -1.72 2.24 -36.25
C MET A 745 -2.94 2.15 -35.32
N ILE A 746 -2.81 2.70 -34.14
CA ILE A 746 -3.85 2.70 -33.12
C ILE A 746 -3.93 4.09 -32.50
N GLU A 747 -5.14 4.66 -32.41
CA GLU A 747 -5.37 5.96 -31.82
C GLU A 747 -6.60 5.89 -30.91
N LEU A 748 -6.54 6.56 -29.77
CA LEU A 748 -7.59 6.62 -28.76
C LEU A 748 -7.65 8.04 -28.18
N GLU A 749 -8.85 8.58 -27.97
CA GLU A 749 -9.07 9.78 -27.18
C GLU A 749 -9.59 9.37 -25.79
N ASP A 750 -8.91 9.81 -24.74
CA ASP A 750 -9.37 9.64 -23.37
C ASP A 750 -9.99 10.97 -22.88
N ILE A 751 -11.24 10.91 -22.46
CA ILE A 751 -12.02 12.07 -21.98
C ILE A 751 -11.92 12.25 -20.46
N ASN A 752 -11.22 11.36 -19.77
CA ASN A 752 -10.92 11.43 -18.35
C ASN A 752 -9.47 10.96 -18.11
N PRO A 753 -8.48 11.72 -18.64
CA PRO A 753 -7.12 11.21 -18.78
C PRO A 753 -6.34 11.14 -17.49
N ASN A 754 -5.30 10.31 -17.53
CA ASN A 754 -4.17 10.45 -16.62
C ASN A 754 -3.32 11.63 -17.09
N HIS A 755 -3.30 12.71 -16.31
CA HIS A 755 -2.62 13.95 -16.69
C HIS A 755 -1.10 13.87 -16.64
N HIS A 756 -0.54 12.89 -15.92
CA HIS A 756 0.89 12.70 -15.73
C HIS A 756 1.20 11.26 -15.32
N GLY A 757 2.45 10.88 -15.37
CA GLY A 757 2.96 9.57 -14.95
C GLY A 757 4.34 9.28 -15.51
N ASN A 758 5.05 8.31 -14.94
CA ASN A 758 6.39 7.94 -15.35
C ASN A 758 6.40 7.20 -16.69
N PRO A 759 7.44 7.40 -17.53
CA PRO A 759 7.75 6.44 -18.59
C PRO A 759 8.22 5.11 -17.99
N GLY A 760 7.88 4.02 -18.67
CA GLY A 760 8.19 2.68 -18.16
C GLY A 760 8.15 1.58 -19.21
N LEU A 761 8.43 0.37 -18.76
CA LEU A 761 8.28 -0.87 -19.53
C LEU A 761 7.25 -1.78 -18.87
N TRP A 762 6.59 -2.54 -19.69
CA TRP A 762 5.58 -3.52 -19.31
C TRP A 762 5.92 -4.89 -19.86
N GLY A 763 5.74 -5.96 -19.06
CA GLY A 763 5.87 -7.31 -19.54
C GLY A 763 5.11 -8.32 -18.68
N PHE A 764 4.45 -9.25 -19.34
CA PHE A 764 3.79 -10.37 -18.68
C PHE A 764 4.27 -11.69 -19.25
N SER A 765 4.92 -12.50 -18.42
CA SER A 765 5.35 -13.85 -18.77
C SER A 765 5.69 -14.66 -17.53
N ASN A 766 5.30 -15.93 -17.56
CA ASN A 766 5.72 -16.93 -16.56
C ASN A 766 6.98 -17.70 -16.96
N ASP A 767 7.13 -17.99 -18.24
CA ASP A 767 8.04 -19.03 -18.75
C ASP A 767 8.94 -18.59 -19.91
N HIS A 768 8.77 -17.37 -20.43
CA HIS A 768 9.51 -16.83 -21.56
C HIS A 768 10.14 -15.50 -21.22
N GLU A 769 11.33 -15.25 -21.74
CA GLU A 769 12.06 -13.99 -21.55
C GLU A 769 11.54 -12.90 -22.47
N ILE A 770 11.60 -11.66 -22.00
CA ILE A 770 11.28 -10.45 -22.77
C ILE A 770 12.51 -9.56 -22.72
N PHE A 771 12.98 -9.15 -23.88
CA PHE A 771 14.13 -8.27 -24.03
C PHE A 771 13.69 -6.90 -24.49
N TYR A 772 14.35 -5.85 -23.97
CA TYR A 772 14.14 -4.46 -24.32
C TYR A 772 15.47 -3.79 -24.63
N ASP A 773 15.49 -2.95 -25.67
CA ASP A 773 16.66 -2.18 -26.05
C ASP A 773 16.27 -0.86 -26.71
N ASN A 774 17.25 0.00 -26.98
CA ASN A 774 17.08 1.25 -27.70
C ASN A 774 15.91 2.10 -27.20
N ILE A 775 15.77 2.19 -25.87
CA ILE A 775 14.69 2.97 -25.27
C ILE A 775 14.97 4.45 -25.49
N LEU A 776 13.99 5.15 -26.04
CA LEU A 776 14.04 6.59 -26.29
C LEU A 776 12.82 7.26 -25.67
N VAL A 777 13.04 8.32 -24.91
CA VAL A 777 11.96 9.18 -24.38
C VAL A 777 12.20 10.59 -24.87
N THR A 778 11.25 11.16 -25.62
CA THR A 778 11.37 12.49 -26.21
C THR A 778 10.18 13.36 -25.80
N PRO A 779 10.35 14.70 -25.69
CA PRO A 779 9.19 15.58 -25.56
C PRO A 779 8.33 15.50 -26.83
N ASN A 780 7.03 15.70 -26.70
CA ASN A 780 6.08 15.75 -27.81
C ASN A 780 6.22 17.03 -28.62
#